data_a7be4cc54b9811c18e75ee2ac8d997b5
#
_entry.id   a7be4cc54b9811c18e75ee2ac8d997b5
#
_cell.length_a   1.000
_cell.length_b   1.000
_cell.length_c   1.000
_cell.angle_alpha   90.00
_cell.angle_beta   90.00
_cell.angle_gamma   90.00
#
_symmetry.space_group_name_H-M   'P 1'
#
loop_
_entity.id
_entity.type
_entity.pdbx_description
1 polymer ?
#
loop_
_entity_poly.entity_id
_entity_poly.type
_entity_poly.pdbx_seq_one_letter_code
_entity_poly.pdbx_strand_id
1 'polypeptide(L)'
;MSRLALMIDLERCTGCKSCEVACKAEHALGPGERRNRVVWLGGEATPGETTPDDTGRPPLDFLALACQHCERPACLRACPVDPKAITKDPQTGIVQVNEDLCVGCGECVTACPYGAMGYDAGGHHAVKCDLCVDRRADGEPTTACASVCPTRAISFGPREDLDAEATKAGRRRIDNDPFLLGPATIYLDRESPTTPSMDTGQRSAPAVIDPGHAMPDDAAAYPYGVAREDRLADRVEPGGCNICFNSCTTKFHFHKDRLVKITGNEEDPALQGRVCPKSQLSLQLYSSKERLTQPLKRVGKRGENAFQPISWKQALDEIAEKLATIRDDHGPEAVGLFSGTRTGTLTNRGYIRIFAKLWGTPNFVTTEPYCSSGKNLAYSMTQGYSGPGNTYTEGDMGSAALHVYWGDNQAETRPVHFGMINDWRLKKGARMIAIDPRQTVTASKADWHLAIRPGGDMALALAVAHHILSNDLHDREFCDNWVLGWEAWRDFIIEKNYTPDWAAPIADISADDIRRLAEEIAGADGCILYGSRGINQHTNSTQSNRVLMFLAAITGNWGRAGGAYFNMSASLPIDLDIPADRVAKIERPKLRTSPVGWTEAMLQDKPYPLRAMIVNNNPMALWPDQTKTREALAALDLLVHVDIFPNETSAWADYVLPAATGIEKGEVGRACEDRRIVWIDRMVEPPGEAKPDGWIWIELGKRFGFEDVLREEWKDSARFWDEALINNIQLRGVTQKRLHSNPYRWVRFPVETEDAPEIQTLYLEGTTAHGAPDGHRFPTASGKLEFWTEALEAKFTPYGLSALPEFYGEAEGLIDVPHIELLDDDDDEGILGAFASGG
;
A
#
# COMPACT_ATOMS: atom_id res chain seq x y z
N MET A 1 -29.70 0.99 -33.29
CA MET A 1 -29.06 0.69 -31.98
C MET A 1 -27.58 0.78 -32.21
N SER A 2 -26.87 1.33 -31.24
CA SER A 2 -25.45 1.65 -31.40
C SER A 2 -24.58 0.43 -31.06
N ARG A 3 -23.50 0.21 -31.84
CA ARG A 3 -22.53 -0.87 -31.67
C ARG A 3 -21.82 -0.68 -30.31
N LEU A 4 -21.77 -1.72 -29.47
CA LEU A 4 -21.10 -1.68 -28.17
C LEU A 4 -19.58 -1.90 -28.29
N ALA A 5 -18.80 -1.19 -27.47
CA ALA A 5 -17.35 -1.21 -27.53
C ALA A 5 -16.69 -1.03 -26.17
N LEU A 6 -15.40 -1.31 -26.12
CA LEU A 6 -14.47 -0.83 -25.11
C LEU A 6 -13.66 0.34 -25.67
N MET A 7 -13.35 1.32 -24.81
CA MET A 7 -12.30 2.31 -25.04
C MET A 7 -11.22 2.12 -23.99
N ILE A 8 -9.96 2.06 -24.42
CA ILE A 8 -8.79 1.78 -23.57
C ILE A 8 -7.79 2.90 -23.74
N ASP A 9 -7.48 3.59 -22.66
CA ASP A 9 -6.57 4.73 -22.61
C ASP A 9 -5.20 4.27 -22.06
N LEU A 10 -4.16 4.27 -22.91
CA LEU A 10 -2.81 3.84 -22.58
C LEU A 10 -2.13 4.79 -21.59
N GLU A 11 -2.46 6.09 -21.62
CA GLU A 11 -1.94 7.07 -20.66
C GLU A 11 -2.35 6.76 -19.23
N ARG A 12 -3.55 6.19 -19.05
CA ARG A 12 -4.12 5.81 -17.77
C ARG A 12 -3.73 4.39 -17.34
N CYS A 13 -3.44 3.51 -18.30
CA CYS A 13 -3.16 2.10 -18.01
C CYS A 13 -1.80 1.91 -17.34
N THR A 14 -1.80 1.36 -16.13
CA THR A 14 -0.59 1.05 -15.33
C THR A 14 -0.20 -0.43 -15.36
N GLY A 15 -0.81 -1.23 -16.21
CA GLY A 15 -0.49 -2.67 -16.29
C GLY A 15 -0.87 -3.50 -15.06
N CYS A 16 -1.68 -3.00 -14.15
CA CYS A 16 -1.96 -3.59 -12.84
C CYS A 16 -2.72 -4.94 -12.88
N LYS A 17 -3.22 -5.36 -14.05
CA LYS A 17 -3.98 -6.62 -14.31
C LYS A 17 -5.30 -6.76 -13.55
N SER A 18 -5.84 -5.71 -12.93
CA SER A 18 -7.14 -5.75 -12.26
C SER A 18 -8.27 -6.21 -13.20
N CYS A 19 -8.21 -5.79 -14.46
CA CYS A 19 -9.15 -6.18 -15.51
C CYS A 19 -9.11 -7.69 -15.84
N GLU A 20 -7.92 -8.31 -15.83
CA GLU A 20 -7.77 -9.76 -16.03
C GLU A 20 -8.41 -10.53 -14.87
N VAL A 21 -8.11 -10.13 -13.63
CA VAL A 21 -8.63 -10.79 -12.43
C VAL A 21 -10.16 -10.66 -12.35
N ALA A 22 -10.69 -9.46 -12.62
CA ALA A 22 -12.14 -9.25 -12.64
C ALA A 22 -12.85 -10.10 -13.72
N CYS A 23 -12.25 -10.20 -14.91
CA CYS A 23 -12.77 -11.04 -15.99
C CYS A 23 -12.76 -12.52 -15.60
N LYS A 24 -11.67 -12.99 -14.98
CA LYS A 24 -11.60 -14.36 -14.45
C LYS A 24 -12.67 -14.64 -13.39
N ALA A 25 -12.85 -13.75 -12.46
CA ALA A 25 -13.87 -13.87 -11.40
C ALA A 25 -15.30 -13.85 -11.96
N GLU A 26 -15.57 -13.00 -12.94
CA GLU A 26 -16.89 -12.88 -13.57
C GLU A 26 -17.29 -14.13 -14.34
N HIS A 27 -16.33 -14.71 -15.07
CA HIS A 27 -16.57 -15.84 -15.97
C HIS A 27 -16.13 -17.20 -15.41
N ALA A 28 -15.68 -17.27 -14.15
CA ALA A 28 -15.15 -18.48 -13.50
C ALA A 28 -14.05 -19.20 -14.30
N LEU A 29 -13.16 -18.41 -14.91
CA LEU A 29 -12.11 -18.94 -15.77
C LEU A 29 -11.02 -19.67 -14.97
N GLY A 30 -10.64 -20.85 -15.44
CA GLY A 30 -9.59 -21.67 -14.86
C GLY A 30 -8.18 -21.07 -14.97
N PRO A 31 -7.17 -21.69 -14.36
CA PRO A 31 -5.78 -21.34 -14.54
C PRO A 31 -5.40 -21.35 -16.02
N GLY A 32 -4.63 -20.34 -16.46
CA GLY A 32 -4.23 -20.22 -17.88
C GLY A 32 -5.31 -19.67 -18.81
N GLU A 33 -6.59 -19.84 -18.49
CA GLU A 33 -7.70 -19.35 -19.29
C GLU A 33 -7.87 -17.84 -19.19
N ARG A 34 -8.02 -17.15 -20.33
CA ARG A 34 -8.11 -15.67 -20.38
C ARG A 34 -9.04 -15.22 -21.50
N ARG A 35 -9.97 -14.31 -21.18
CA ARG A 35 -10.79 -13.59 -22.16
C ARG A 35 -10.27 -12.17 -22.48
N ASN A 36 -9.40 -11.64 -21.63
CA ASN A 36 -8.59 -10.43 -21.85
C ASN A 36 -7.19 -10.63 -21.24
N ARG A 37 -6.23 -9.80 -21.65
CA ARG A 37 -4.86 -9.82 -21.11
C ARG A 37 -4.23 -8.44 -21.14
N VAL A 38 -3.32 -8.15 -20.24
CA VAL A 38 -2.47 -6.97 -20.26
C VAL A 38 -1.14 -7.32 -20.92
N VAL A 39 -0.82 -6.66 -22.00
CA VAL A 39 0.43 -6.80 -22.73
C VAL A 39 1.33 -5.64 -22.38
N TRP A 40 2.61 -5.92 -22.18
CA TRP A 40 3.64 -4.90 -22.04
C TRP A 40 4.19 -4.54 -23.42
N LEU A 41 4.12 -3.28 -23.79
CA LEU A 41 4.69 -2.75 -25.01
C LEU A 41 6.11 -2.23 -24.70
N GLY A 42 7.12 -2.74 -25.40
CA GLY A 42 8.51 -2.31 -25.29
C GLY A 42 9.43 -3.20 -24.43
N GLY A 43 8.92 -4.23 -23.75
CA GLY A 43 9.70 -5.06 -22.81
C GLY A 43 10.35 -6.34 -23.36
N GLU A 44 9.94 -6.83 -24.52
CA GLU A 44 10.42 -8.10 -25.10
C GLU A 44 11.11 -7.97 -26.46
N ALA A 45 11.49 -6.75 -26.84
CA ALA A 45 12.24 -6.55 -28.06
C ALA A 45 13.67 -7.06 -27.87
N THR A 46 14.17 -7.79 -28.87
CA THR A 46 15.59 -8.14 -28.96
C THR A 46 16.44 -6.86 -28.89
N PRO A 47 17.63 -6.90 -28.25
CA PRO A 47 18.53 -5.76 -28.23
C PRO A 47 18.75 -5.20 -29.65
N GLY A 48 18.25 -4.00 -29.93
CA GLY A 48 18.36 -3.31 -31.22
C GLY A 48 17.04 -3.06 -31.96
N GLU A 49 15.89 -3.59 -31.49
CA GLU A 49 14.58 -3.42 -32.16
C GLU A 49 13.63 -2.40 -31.48
N THR A 50 13.94 -1.90 -30.27
CA THR A 50 13.21 -0.77 -29.68
C THR A 50 13.91 0.52 -30.04
N THR A 51 13.16 1.51 -30.55
CA THR A 51 13.63 2.91 -30.53
C THR A 51 13.53 3.39 -29.08
N PRO A 52 14.67 3.62 -28.39
CA PRO A 52 14.64 4.23 -27.08
C PRO A 52 13.94 5.60 -27.15
N ASP A 53 13.35 6.05 -26.05
CA ASP A 53 12.95 7.44 -25.93
C ASP A 53 14.18 8.37 -26.00
N ASP A 54 13.96 9.69 -25.98
CA ASP A 54 15.06 10.68 -26.02
C ASP A 54 16.08 10.51 -24.89
N THR A 55 15.77 9.68 -23.86
CA THR A 55 16.67 9.35 -22.73
C THR A 55 17.43 8.04 -22.95
N GLY A 56 17.22 7.34 -24.07
CA GLY A 56 17.87 6.06 -24.40
C GLY A 56 17.23 4.84 -23.73
N ARG A 57 16.04 4.97 -23.14
CA ARG A 57 15.35 3.90 -22.40
C ARG A 57 14.21 3.30 -23.22
N PRO A 58 13.93 1.98 -23.05
CA PRO A 58 12.78 1.37 -23.70
C PRO A 58 11.47 1.91 -23.11
N PRO A 59 10.42 2.12 -23.92
CA PRO A 59 9.12 2.56 -23.43
C PRO A 59 8.51 1.51 -22.48
N LEU A 60 7.87 1.97 -21.41
CA LEU A 60 7.14 1.15 -20.45
C LEU A 60 5.64 1.46 -20.56
N ASP A 61 4.98 0.91 -21.58
CA ASP A 61 3.56 1.06 -21.83
C ASP A 61 2.81 -0.26 -21.70
N PHE A 62 1.52 -0.18 -21.37
CA PHE A 62 0.67 -1.33 -21.12
C PHE A 62 -0.61 -1.25 -21.95
N LEU A 63 -0.94 -2.36 -22.58
CA LEU A 63 -2.14 -2.51 -23.40
C LEU A 63 -3.06 -3.57 -22.81
N ALA A 64 -4.26 -3.19 -22.37
CA ALA A 64 -5.30 -4.15 -22.05
C ALA A 64 -5.94 -4.66 -23.35
N LEU A 65 -5.55 -5.86 -23.77
CA LEU A 65 -6.01 -6.48 -25.00
C LEU A 65 -7.22 -7.35 -24.75
N ALA A 66 -8.35 -7.03 -25.41
CA ALA A 66 -9.59 -7.83 -25.41
C ALA A 66 -10.03 -8.12 -26.86
N CYS A 67 -11.10 -8.87 -27.03
CA CYS A 67 -11.69 -9.05 -28.34
C CYS A 67 -12.10 -7.72 -28.97
N GLN A 68 -11.77 -7.53 -30.24
CA GLN A 68 -12.02 -6.30 -30.98
C GLN A 68 -13.48 -6.19 -31.48
N HIS A 69 -14.29 -7.23 -31.37
CA HIS A 69 -15.67 -7.29 -31.89
C HIS A 69 -15.79 -6.71 -33.30
N CYS A 70 -14.96 -7.23 -34.20
CA CYS A 70 -14.78 -6.75 -35.56
C CYS A 70 -16.10 -6.65 -36.32
N GLU A 71 -16.18 -5.70 -37.27
CA GLU A 71 -17.31 -5.61 -38.19
C GLU A 71 -17.34 -6.81 -39.13
N ARG A 72 -16.19 -7.24 -39.60
CA ARG A 72 -15.95 -8.40 -40.45
C ARG A 72 -15.10 -9.46 -39.73
N PRO A 73 -15.64 -10.21 -38.72
CA PRO A 73 -14.84 -11.07 -37.88
C PRO A 73 -14.17 -12.20 -38.66
N ALA A 74 -12.85 -12.26 -38.62
CA ALA A 74 -12.09 -13.34 -39.25
C ALA A 74 -12.39 -14.71 -38.58
N CYS A 75 -12.55 -14.71 -37.26
CA CYS A 75 -12.89 -15.90 -36.46
C CYS A 75 -14.25 -16.51 -36.88
N LEU A 76 -15.27 -15.68 -37.17
CA LEU A 76 -16.58 -16.16 -37.64
C LEU A 76 -16.45 -16.79 -39.02
N ARG A 77 -15.65 -16.19 -39.89
CA ARG A 77 -15.43 -16.75 -41.25
C ARG A 77 -14.70 -18.08 -41.20
N ALA A 78 -13.71 -18.21 -40.31
CA ALA A 78 -12.90 -19.42 -40.19
C ALA A 78 -13.60 -20.57 -39.48
N CYS A 79 -14.69 -20.30 -38.76
CA CYS A 79 -15.44 -21.37 -38.05
C CYS A 79 -16.03 -22.40 -39.06
N PRO A 80 -15.64 -23.69 -38.97
CA PRO A 80 -16.11 -24.71 -39.94
C PRO A 80 -17.47 -25.33 -39.61
N VAL A 81 -17.96 -25.09 -38.38
CA VAL A 81 -19.20 -25.72 -37.88
C VAL A 81 -20.42 -25.12 -38.55
N ASP A 82 -21.45 -25.97 -38.82
CA ASP A 82 -22.73 -25.54 -39.38
C ASP A 82 -23.91 -26.12 -38.54
N PRO A 83 -24.73 -25.27 -37.90
CA PRO A 83 -24.63 -23.80 -37.84
C PRO A 83 -23.36 -23.34 -37.10
N LYS A 84 -22.86 -22.21 -37.51
CA LYS A 84 -21.59 -21.70 -36.95
C LYS A 84 -21.65 -21.53 -35.45
N ALA A 85 -20.62 -22.04 -34.75
CA ALA A 85 -20.46 -21.82 -33.31
C ALA A 85 -20.10 -20.34 -32.97
N ILE A 86 -19.55 -19.58 -33.90
CA ILE A 86 -19.29 -18.17 -33.71
C ILE A 86 -20.36 -17.34 -34.43
N THR A 87 -20.99 -16.45 -33.69
CA THR A 87 -22.04 -15.55 -34.18
C THR A 87 -21.73 -14.09 -33.89
N LYS A 88 -22.40 -13.20 -34.59
CA LYS A 88 -22.36 -11.75 -34.34
C LYS A 88 -23.77 -11.23 -34.19
N ASP A 89 -24.05 -10.59 -33.06
CA ASP A 89 -25.33 -9.92 -32.82
C ASP A 89 -25.47 -8.71 -33.76
N PRO A 90 -26.52 -8.64 -34.59
CA PRO A 90 -26.69 -7.56 -35.55
C PRO A 90 -27.07 -6.23 -34.88
N GLN A 91 -27.57 -6.21 -33.66
CA GLN A 91 -27.98 -5.00 -32.95
C GLN A 91 -26.84 -4.37 -32.19
N THR A 92 -26.09 -5.18 -31.44
CA THR A 92 -25.01 -4.72 -30.55
C THR A 92 -23.63 -4.83 -31.19
N GLY A 93 -23.47 -5.62 -32.25
CA GLY A 93 -22.19 -5.91 -32.88
C GLY A 93 -21.31 -6.90 -32.10
N ILE A 94 -21.81 -7.46 -31.02
CA ILE A 94 -21.05 -8.37 -30.16
C ILE A 94 -20.81 -9.70 -30.89
N VAL A 95 -19.54 -10.12 -30.96
CA VAL A 95 -19.18 -11.45 -31.46
C VAL A 95 -19.11 -12.42 -30.28
N GLN A 96 -19.80 -13.53 -30.37
CA GLN A 96 -19.92 -14.55 -29.31
C GLN A 96 -19.54 -15.94 -29.83
N VAL A 97 -19.16 -16.82 -28.91
CA VAL A 97 -18.99 -18.27 -29.14
C VAL A 97 -20.13 -19.00 -28.44
N ASN A 98 -20.78 -19.86 -29.16
CA ASN A 98 -21.72 -20.84 -28.59
C ASN A 98 -20.90 -22.09 -28.23
N GLU A 99 -20.76 -22.34 -26.94
CA GLU A 99 -19.94 -23.40 -26.38
C GLU A 99 -20.47 -24.77 -26.73
N ASP A 100 -21.83 -24.94 -26.79
CA ASP A 100 -22.48 -26.19 -27.14
C ASP A 100 -22.25 -26.62 -28.60
N LEU A 101 -22.04 -25.65 -29.49
CA LEU A 101 -21.79 -25.91 -30.91
C LEU A 101 -20.29 -25.98 -31.22
N CYS A 102 -19.42 -25.54 -30.31
CA CYS A 102 -18.00 -25.45 -30.56
C CYS A 102 -17.32 -26.84 -30.43
N VAL A 103 -16.60 -27.23 -31.44
CA VAL A 103 -15.89 -28.54 -31.50
C VAL A 103 -14.41 -28.42 -31.15
N GLY A 104 -13.93 -27.27 -30.66
CA GLY A 104 -12.54 -27.05 -30.23
C GLY A 104 -11.48 -27.13 -31.35
N CYS A 105 -11.85 -26.98 -32.64
CA CYS A 105 -10.91 -27.14 -33.76
C CYS A 105 -9.79 -26.12 -33.86
N GLY A 106 -9.90 -24.93 -33.18
CA GLY A 106 -8.88 -23.91 -33.12
C GLY A 106 -8.75 -22.99 -34.33
N GLU A 107 -9.49 -23.21 -35.39
CA GLU A 107 -9.40 -22.38 -36.61
C GLU A 107 -9.65 -20.89 -36.34
N CYS A 108 -10.56 -20.57 -35.42
CA CYS A 108 -10.85 -19.20 -35.03
C CYS A 108 -9.73 -18.54 -34.20
N VAL A 109 -8.97 -19.32 -33.44
CA VAL A 109 -7.82 -18.85 -32.66
C VAL A 109 -6.70 -18.44 -33.61
N THR A 110 -6.39 -19.32 -34.57
CA THR A 110 -5.39 -19.09 -35.62
C THR A 110 -5.76 -17.92 -36.54
N ALA A 111 -7.05 -17.78 -36.87
CA ALA A 111 -7.55 -16.74 -37.78
C ALA A 111 -7.62 -15.34 -37.14
N CYS A 112 -7.55 -15.22 -35.81
CA CYS A 112 -7.65 -13.93 -35.13
C CYS A 112 -6.31 -13.17 -35.20
N PRO A 113 -6.19 -12.09 -35.99
CA PRO A 113 -4.91 -11.39 -36.11
C PRO A 113 -4.53 -10.60 -34.86
N TYR A 114 -5.49 -10.34 -33.96
CA TYR A 114 -5.26 -9.64 -32.70
C TYR A 114 -4.88 -10.58 -31.55
N GLY A 115 -4.85 -11.90 -31.76
CA GLY A 115 -4.60 -12.88 -30.70
C GLY A 115 -5.56 -12.79 -29.51
N ALA A 116 -6.82 -12.36 -29.78
CA ALA A 116 -7.83 -12.11 -28.75
C ALA A 116 -8.78 -13.29 -28.52
N MET A 117 -8.46 -14.45 -29.03
CA MET A 117 -9.14 -15.72 -28.82
C MET A 117 -8.22 -16.73 -28.14
N GLY A 118 -8.76 -17.60 -27.33
CA GLY A 118 -8.06 -18.69 -26.64
C GLY A 118 -8.93 -19.93 -26.54
N TYR A 119 -8.53 -20.84 -25.67
CA TYR A 119 -9.27 -22.05 -25.32
C TYR A 119 -9.70 -22.02 -23.84
N ASP A 120 -10.73 -22.76 -23.51
CA ASP A 120 -11.04 -23.12 -22.14
C ASP A 120 -9.94 -24.01 -21.54
N ALA A 121 -9.92 -24.17 -20.21
CA ALA A 121 -8.86 -24.92 -19.51
C ALA A 121 -8.77 -26.40 -19.96
N GLY A 122 -9.88 -26.98 -20.42
CA GLY A 122 -9.93 -28.33 -20.96
C GLY A 122 -9.60 -28.45 -22.46
N GLY A 123 -9.44 -27.31 -23.17
CA GLY A 123 -9.22 -27.30 -24.62
C GLY A 123 -10.41 -27.73 -25.46
N HIS A 124 -11.62 -27.75 -24.88
CA HIS A 124 -12.82 -28.29 -25.52
C HIS A 124 -13.51 -27.27 -26.44
N HIS A 125 -13.43 -25.93 -26.06
CA HIS A 125 -14.04 -24.88 -26.87
C HIS A 125 -13.24 -23.59 -26.86
N ALA A 126 -13.50 -22.77 -27.87
CA ALA A 126 -12.85 -21.46 -27.98
C ALA A 126 -13.47 -20.44 -27.02
N VAL A 127 -12.63 -19.63 -26.39
CA VAL A 127 -13.06 -18.56 -25.47
C VAL A 127 -12.56 -17.20 -25.92
N LYS A 128 -13.34 -16.14 -25.62
CA LYS A 128 -13.01 -14.74 -25.92
C LYS A 128 -13.87 -13.79 -25.10
N CYS A 129 -13.48 -12.54 -25.04
CA CYS A 129 -14.32 -11.49 -24.45
C CYS A 129 -15.67 -11.40 -25.19
N ASP A 130 -16.76 -11.37 -24.42
CA ASP A 130 -18.14 -11.22 -24.89
C ASP A 130 -18.79 -9.91 -24.43
N LEU A 131 -17.98 -8.98 -23.90
CA LEU A 131 -18.41 -7.74 -23.26
C LEU A 131 -19.36 -7.99 -22.07
N CYS A 132 -19.17 -9.10 -21.37
CA CYS A 132 -19.97 -9.50 -20.19
C CYS A 132 -21.49 -9.47 -20.44
N VAL A 133 -21.94 -10.14 -21.50
CA VAL A 133 -23.36 -10.14 -21.92
C VAL A 133 -24.27 -10.55 -20.77
N ASP A 134 -23.94 -11.64 -20.09
CA ASP A 134 -24.74 -12.17 -18.98
C ASP A 134 -24.80 -11.22 -17.78
N ARG A 135 -23.64 -10.63 -17.41
CA ARG A 135 -23.58 -9.63 -16.34
C ARG A 135 -24.52 -8.45 -16.61
N ARG A 136 -24.55 -7.99 -17.86
CA ARG A 136 -25.43 -6.88 -18.28
C ARG A 136 -26.91 -7.30 -18.35
N ALA A 137 -27.18 -8.56 -18.67
CA ALA A 137 -28.53 -9.11 -18.61
C ALA A 137 -29.07 -9.18 -17.17
N ASP A 138 -28.18 -9.33 -16.18
CA ASP A 138 -28.49 -9.28 -14.75
C ASP A 138 -28.69 -7.85 -14.23
N GLY A 139 -28.60 -6.81 -15.09
CA GLY A 139 -28.85 -5.41 -14.73
C GLY A 139 -27.61 -4.58 -14.41
N GLU A 140 -26.42 -5.16 -14.49
CA GLU A 140 -25.18 -4.42 -14.29
C GLU A 140 -24.87 -3.51 -15.52
N PRO A 141 -24.62 -2.20 -15.31
CA PRO A 141 -24.54 -1.26 -16.43
C PRO A 141 -23.26 -1.35 -17.26
N THR A 142 -22.22 -2.04 -16.76
CA THR A 142 -20.87 -2.06 -17.37
C THR A 142 -20.21 -3.43 -17.32
N THR A 143 -19.09 -3.58 -18.04
CA THR A 143 -18.27 -4.80 -18.00
C THR A 143 -17.48 -4.93 -16.70
N ALA A 144 -17.17 -6.15 -16.28
CA ALA A 144 -16.41 -6.43 -15.06
C ALA A 144 -15.03 -5.73 -15.07
N CYS A 145 -14.34 -5.72 -16.21
CA CYS A 145 -13.03 -5.07 -16.33
C CYS A 145 -13.09 -3.55 -16.20
N ALA A 146 -14.13 -2.90 -16.73
CA ALA A 146 -14.30 -1.45 -16.62
C ALA A 146 -14.73 -1.04 -15.20
N SER A 147 -15.60 -1.83 -14.53
CA SER A 147 -16.10 -1.51 -13.19
C SER A 147 -15.00 -1.42 -12.13
N VAL A 148 -13.99 -2.29 -12.20
CA VAL A 148 -12.92 -2.38 -11.21
C VAL A 148 -11.67 -1.56 -11.54
N CYS A 149 -11.52 -1.07 -12.78
CA CYS A 149 -10.27 -0.44 -13.22
C CYS A 149 -9.85 0.70 -12.28
N PRO A 150 -8.71 0.58 -11.57
CA PRO A 150 -8.32 1.56 -10.57
C PRO A 150 -7.95 2.92 -11.18
N THR A 151 -7.47 2.90 -12.43
CA THR A 151 -7.04 4.11 -13.15
C THR A 151 -8.09 4.62 -14.16
N ARG A 152 -9.26 3.98 -14.24
CA ARG A 152 -10.29 4.30 -15.25
C ARG A 152 -9.74 4.32 -16.69
N ALA A 153 -8.76 3.45 -16.96
CA ALA A 153 -8.21 3.27 -18.29
C ALA A 153 -9.17 2.55 -19.25
N ILE A 154 -10.18 1.85 -18.74
CA ILE A 154 -11.15 1.09 -19.53
C ILE A 154 -12.53 1.70 -19.36
N SER A 155 -13.13 2.15 -20.46
CA SER A 155 -14.52 2.58 -20.56
C SER A 155 -15.32 1.61 -21.42
N PHE A 156 -16.61 1.47 -21.15
CA PHE A 156 -17.54 0.62 -21.90
C PHE A 156 -18.81 1.38 -22.22
N GLY A 157 -19.31 1.24 -23.45
CA GLY A 157 -20.57 1.85 -23.86
C GLY A 157 -20.84 1.77 -25.37
N PRO A 158 -21.83 2.51 -25.87
CA PRO A 158 -22.04 2.72 -27.29
C PRO A 158 -20.80 3.32 -27.94
N ARG A 159 -20.36 2.75 -29.05
CA ARG A 159 -19.13 3.22 -29.74
C ARG A 159 -19.20 4.69 -30.10
N GLU A 160 -20.35 5.18 -30.54
CA GLU A 160 -20.54 6.59 -30.91
C GLU A 160 -20.29 7.53 -29.71
N ASP A 161 -20.75 7.14 -28.52
CA ASP A 161 -20.55 7.92 -27.30
C ASP A 161 -19.07 7.93 -26.88
N LEU A 162 -18.41 6.77 -26.95
CA LEU A 162 -16.97 6.64 -26.68
C LEU A 162 -16.13 7.42 -27.69
N ASP A 163 -16.54 7.43 -28.97
CA ASP A 163 -15.91 8.23 -30.03
C ASP A 163 -16.05 9.72 -29.76
N ALA A 164 -17.21 10.16 -29.30
CA ALA A 164 -17.46 11.56 -28.93
C ALA A 164 -16.65 11.96 -27.69
N GLU A 165 -16.57 11.08 -26.70
CA GLU A 165 -15.77 11.29 -25.48
C GLU A 165 -14.28 11.45 -25.82
N ALA A 166 -13.71 10.54 -26.63
CA ALA A 166 -12.33 10.60 -27.08
C ALA A 166 -12.03 11.89 -27.85
N THR A 167 -12.96 12.32 -28.69
CA THR A 167 -12.83 13.55 -29.49
C THR A 167 -12.88 14.79 -28.61
N LYS A 168 -13.81 14.84 -27.65
CA LYS A 168 -13.93 15.94 -26.69
C LYS A 168 -12.68 16.06 -25.80
N ALA A 169 -12.08 14.93 -25.46
CA ALA A 169 -10.84 14.91 -24.69
C ALA A 169 -9.60 15.29 -25.51
N GLY A 170 -9.71 15.48 -26.83
CA GLY A 170 -8.59 15.81 -27.71
C GLY A 170 -7.54 14.72 -27.84
N ARG A 171 -7.88 13.49 -27.47
CA ARG A 171 -6.94 12.36 -27.40
C ARG A 171 -6.70 11.72 -28.77
N ARG A 172 -5.43 11.45 -29.07
CA ARG A 172 -5.05 10.74 -30.31
C ARG A 172 -5.49 9.28 -30.24
N ARG A 173 -6.02 8.75 -31.32
CA ARG A 173 -6.38 7.33 -31.46
C ARG A 173 -5.25 6.57 -32.09
N ILE A 174 -5.01 5.37 -31.62
CA ILE A 174 -4.14 4.40 -32.26
C ILE A 174 -4.94 3.76 -33.40
N ASP A 175 -4.34 3.69 -34.60
CA ASP A 175 -4.90 2.88 -35.69
C ASP A 175 -4.73 1.39 -35.34
N ASN A 176 -5.84 0.75 -34.97
CA ASN A 176 -5.89 -0.66 -34.62
C ASN A 176 -6.57 -1.53 -35.70
N ASP A 177 -6.67 -1.04 -36.94
CA ASP A 177 -7.28 -1.80 -38.07
C ASP A 177 -6.34 -2.08 -39.26
N PRO A 178 -5.10 -2.50 -39.05
CA PRO A 178 -4.17 -2.84 -40.14
C PRO A 178 -4.67 -4.00 -40.99
N PHE A 179 -5.67 -4.76 -40.54
CA PHE A 179 -6.24 -5.93 -41.22
C PHE A 179 -7.59 -5.63 -41.91
N LEU A 180 -8.05 -4.39 -41.90
CA LEU A 180 -9.31 -3.93 -42.46
C LEU A 180 -10.52 -4.74 -41.99
N LEU A 181 -10.57 -5.10 -40.73
CA LEU A 181 -11.63 -5.89 -40.11
C LEU A 181 -12.72 -5.04 -39.43
N GLY A 182 -12.50 -3.74 -39.25
CA GLY A 182 -13.42 -2.80 -38.60
C GLY A 182 -13.59 -3.10 -37.10
N PRO A 183 -12.52 -3.00 -36.28
CA PRO A 183 -12.59 -3.22 -34.83
C PRO A 183 -13.54 -2.24 -34.15
N ALA A 184 -14.30 -2.71 -33.15
CA ALA A 184 -15.13 -1.86 -32.30
C ALA A 184 -14.34 -1.17 -31.19
N THR A 185 -13.35 -1.86 -30.63
CA THR A 185 -12.52 -1.34 -29.53
C THR A 185 -11.70 -0.13 -29.98
N ILE A 186 -11.67 0.90 -29.14
CA ILE A 186 -10.92 2.14 -29.36
C ILE A 186 -9.71 2.13 -28.45
N TYR A 187 -8.54 2.45 -28.98
CA TYR A 187 -7.33 2.67 -28.18
C TYR A 187 -6.94 4.15 -28.27
N LEU A 188 -6.74 4.77 -27.11
CA LEU A 188 -6.22 6.14 -27.02
C LEU A 188 -4.74 6.09 -26.67
N ASP A 189 -3.97 6.81 -27.49
CA ASP A 189 -2.53 6.89 -27.34
C ASP A 189 -2.10 7.82 -26.23
N ARG A 190 -0.86 7.66 -25.80
CA ARG A 190 -0.15 8.63 -24.98
C ARG A 190 0.32 9.79 -25.88
N GLU A 191 0.39 11.01 -25.38
CA GLU A 191 0.93 12.18 -26.09
C GLU A 191 2.47 12.15 -26.18
N SER A 192 3.08 11.00 -26.48
CA SER A 192 4.51 10.85 -26.70
C SER A 192 4.84 10.71 -28.18
N PRO A 193 5.96 11.26 -28.69
CA PRO A 193 6.33 11.23 -30.10
C PRO A 193 6.63 9.85 -30.68
N THR A 194 6.80 8.81 -29.85
CA THR A 194 7.02 7.43 -30.30
C THR A 194 5.72 6.64 -30.31
N THR A 195 5.12 6.49 -31.46
CA THR A 195 3.91 5.67 -31.67
C THR A 195 4.30 4.18 -31.52
N PRO A 196 3.75 3.44 -30.55
CA PRO A 196 3.85 1.99 -30.59
C PRO A 196 3.06 1.50 -31.81
N SER A 197 3.71 0.85 -32.74
CA SER A 197 3.02 0.07 -33.76
C SER A 197 2.23 -1.04 -33.05
N MET A 198 0.94 -1.20 -33.36
CA MET A 198 0.13 -2.35 -32.94
C MET A 198 0.57 -3.64 -33.64
N ASP A 199 1.67 -3.60 -34.39
CA ASP A 199 2.30 -4.81 -34.86
C ASP A 199 2.90 -5.54 -33.65
N THR A 200 2.01 -6.26 -32.95
CA THR A 200 2.39 -7.24 -31.95
C THR A 200 3.02 -8.42 -32.69
N GLY A 201 4.18 -8.22 -33.31
CA GLY A 201 4.94 -9.24 -34.09
C GLY A 201 5.14 -10.57 -33.32
N GLN A 202 4.71 -10.64 -32.13
CA GLN A 202 4.53 -11.83 -31.34
C GLN A 202 3.18 -12.49 -31.67
N ARG A 203 3.18 -13.33 -32.69
CA ARG A 203 2.41 -14.56 -32.64
C ARG A 203 2.96 -15.39 -31.47
N SER A 204 2.83 -14.93 -30.22
CA SER A 204 2.95 -15.84 -29.10
C SER A 204 1.85 -16.87 -29.30
N ALA A 205 2.24 -18.08 -29.69
CA ALA A 205 1.37 -19.23 -29.59
C ALA A 205 0.65 -19.10 -28.25
N PRO A 206 -0.67 -19.39 -28.17
CA PRO A 206 -1.37 -19.43 -26.89
C PRO A 206 -0.46 -20.23 -25.97
N ALA A 207 -0.12 -19.65 -24.80
CA ALA A 207 0.74 -20.32 -23.85
C ALA A 207 0.11 -21.71 -23.66
N VAL A 208 0.74 -22.71 -24.22
CA VAL A 208 0.37 -24.11 -23.95
C VAL A 208 0.67 -24.23 -22.46
N ILE A 209 -0.39 -24.28 -21.67
CA ILE A 209 -0.25 -24.60 -20.25
C ILE A 209 0.45 -25.92 -20.24
N ASP A 210 1.62 -25.97 -19.62
CA ASP A 210 2.30 -27.21 -19.34
C ASP A 210 1.33 -28.11 -18.58
N PRO A 211 0.80 -29.19 -19.16
CA PRO A 211 -0.14 -30.07 -18.46
C PRO A 211 0.48 -30.77 -17.25
N GLY A 212 1.79 -30.58 -17.02
CA GLY A 212 2.52 -31.07 -15.85
C GLY A 212 2.31 -30.26 -14.56
N HIS A 213 1.74 -29.05 -14.62
CA HIS A 213 1.24 -28.37 -13.42
C HIS A 213 -0.18 -28.91 -13.13
N ALA A 214 -0.21 -30.09 -12.52
CA ALA A 214 -1.43 -30.57 -11.87
C ALA A 214 -1.95 -29.43 -10.96
N MET A 215 -3.24 -29.06 -11.16
CA MET A 215 -3.92 -28.17 -10.25
C MET A 215 -3.72 -28.71 -8.83
N PRO A 216 -3.33 -27.89 -7.87
CA PRO A 216 -3.51 -28.28 -6.47
C PRO A 216 -4.98 -28.70 -6.32
N ASP A 217 -5.24 -29.78 -5.58
CA ASP A 217 -6.60 -30.25 -5.27
C ASP A 217 -7.52 -29.21 -4.64
N ASP A 218 -7.05 -27.99 -4.44
CA ASP A 218 -7.69 -26.81 -3.84
C ASP A 218 -8.47 -25.94 -4.82
N ALA A 219 -8.68 -26.38 -6.06
CA ALA A 219 -9.61 -25.69 -7.00
C ALA A 219 -11.02 -25.46 -6.40
N ALA A 220 -11.32 -26.10 -5.28
CA ALA A 220 -12.53 -25.87 -4.51
C ALA A 220 -12.62 -24.49 -3.81
N ALA A 221 -11.51 -23.77 -3.68
CA ALA A 221 -11.47 -22.47 -2.98
C ALA A 221 -11.88 -21.29 -3.88
N TYR A 222 -11.65 -21.38 -5.17
CA TYR A 222 -12.09 -20.38 -6.15
C TYR A 222 -13.20 -20.99 -7.02
N PRO A 223 -14.22 -20.24 -7.46
CA PRO A 223 -15.38 -20.78 -8.17
C PRO A 223 -15.07 -21.16 -9.62
N TYR A 224 -13.91 -21.75 -9.91
CA TYR A 224 -13.59 -22.31 -11.22
C TYR A 224 -14.53 -23.46 -11.57
N GLY A 225 -15.14 -23.40 -12.75
CA GLY A 225 -16.06 -24.43 -13.21
C GLY A 225 -17.39 -24.53 -12.44
N VAL A 226 -17.64 -23.61 -11.49
CA VAL A 226 -18.94 -23.56 -10.80
C VAL A 226 -19.95 -22.89 -11.71
N ALA A 227 -21.14 -23.50 -11.82
CA ALA A 227 -22.24 -22.98 -12.63
C ALA A 227 -22.60 -21.54 -12.24
N ARG A 228 -23.04 -20.73 -13.22
CA ARG A 228 -23.28 -19.29 -12.98
C ARG A 228 -24.33 -19.07 -11.89
N GLU A 229 -25.39 -19.82 -11.86
CA GLU A 229 -26.46 -19.77 -10.85
C GLU A 229 -25.96 -20.01 -9.44
N ASP A 230 -24.92 -20.83 -9.24
CA ASP A 230 -24.29 -21.10 -7.95
C ASP A 230 -23.24 -20.06 -7.54
N ARG A 231 -23.04 -19.01 -8.36
CA ARG A 231 -22.13 -17.89 -8.13
C ARG A 231 -22.84 -16.52 -8.05
N LEU A 232 -24.13 -16.48 -8.39
CA LEU A 232 -24.92 -15.26 -8.23
C LEU A 232 -25.10 -14.97 -6.75
N ALA A 233 -24.70 -13.77 -6.34
CA ALA A 233 -24.82 -13.37 -4.95
C ALA A 233 -26.28 -13.25 -4.53
N ASP A 234 -26.62 -13.89 -3.42
CA ASP A 234 -27.91 -13.72 -2.73
C ASP A 234 -27.82 -12.68 -1.61
N ARG A 235 -26.57 -12.31 -1.20
CA ARG A 235 -26.29 -11.30 -0.18
C ARG A 235 -25.01 -10.55 -0.54
N VAL A 236 -25.02 -9.22 -0.35
CA VAL A 236 -23.86 -8.34 -0.57
C VAL A 236 -23.66 -7.48 0.65
N GLU A 237 -22.46 -7.51 1.22
CA GLU A 237 -22.11 -6.77 2.44
C GLU A 237 -21.00 -5.77 2.18
N PRO A 238 -21.10 -4.52 2.69
CA PRO A 238 -20.01 -3.57 2.62
C PRO A 238 -18.90 -3.92 3.62
N GLY A 239 -17.65 -3.65 3.25
CA GLY A 239 -16.52 -3.85 4.12
C GLY A 239 -15.25 -3.21 3.57
N GLY A 240 -14.09 -3.65 4.03
CA GLY A 240 -12.81 -3.07 3.67
C GLY A 240 -11.73 -4.09 3.32
N CYS A 241 -10.84 -3.72 2.42
CA CYS A 241 -9.63 -4.45 2.10
C CYS A 241 -8.51 -4.10 3.09
N ASN A 242 -7.88 -5.10 3.69
CA ASN A 242 -6.78 -4.90 4.64
C ASN A 242 -5.40 -5.29 4.08
N ILE A 243 -5.23 -5.33 2.76
CA ILE A 243 -3.96 -5.78 2.13
C ILE A 243 -2.90 -4.67 2.11
N CYS A 244 -3.28 -3.40 1.90
CA CYS A 244 -2.32 -2.27 1.85
C CYS A 244 -2.82 -1.05 2.63
N PHE A 245 -2.04 0.03 2.66
CA PHE A 245 -2.32 1.27 3.42
C PHE A 245 -3.56 2.05 2.95
N ASN A 246 -4.13 1.69 1.80
CA ASN A 246 -5.29 2.38 1.26
C ASN A 246 -6.59 2.02 1.99
N SER A 247 -6.66 0.83 2.60
CA SER A 247 -7.89 0.28 3.20
C SER A 247 -9.10 0.56 2.32
N CYS A 248 -9.02 0.07 1.05
CA CYS A 248 -10.07 0.32 0.07
C CYS A 248 -11.38 -0.29 0.53
N THR A 249 -12.46 0.46 0.40
CA THR A 249 -13.80 -0.04 0.67
C THR A 249 -14.24 -1.00 -0.43
N THR A 250 -14.82 -2.10 -0.03
CA THR A 250 -15.18 -3.22 -0.90
C THR A 250 -16.59 -3.69 -0.62
N LYS A 251 -17.16 -4.42 -1.56
CA LYS A 251 -18.37 -5.22 -1.37
C LYS A 251 -18.00 -6.69 -1.43
N PHE A 252 -18.44 -7.44 -0.44
CA PHE A 252 -18.27 -8.90 -0.33
C PHE A 252 -19.58 -9.56 -0.77
N HIS A 253 -19.51 -10.39 -1.79
CA HIS A 253 -20.65 -11.06 -2.40
C HIS A 253 -20.70 -12.50 -1.94
N PHE A 254 -21.83 -12.90 -1.37
CA PHE A 254 -22.06 -14.26 -0.85
C PHE A 254 -23.13 -14.99 -1.65
N HIS A 255 -22.96 -16.29 -1.80
CA HIS A 255 -23.95 -17.23 -2.26
C HIS A 255 -24.08 -18.36 -1.23
N LYS A 256 -25.23 -18.52 -0.60
CA LYS A 256 -25.48 -19.53 0.46
C LYS A 256 -24.37 -19.48 1.55
N ASP A 257 -24.09 -18.30 2.07
CA ASP A 257 -23.03 -17.99 3.06
C ASP A 257 -21.57 -18.23 2.60
N ARG A 258 -21.35 -18.66 1.38
CA ARG A 258 -20.02 -18.75 0.80
C ARG A 258 -19.63 -17.44 0.12
N LEU A 259 -18.48 -16.91 0.46
CA LEU A 259 -17.90 -15.74 -0.23
C LEU A 259 -17.49 -16.14 -1.67
N VAL A 260 -18.10 -15.52 -2.67
CA VAL A 260 -17.89 -15.87 -4.09
C VAL A 260 -17.21 -14.78 -4.91
N LYS A 261 -17.23 -13.52 -4.45
CA LYS A 261 -16.66 -12.40 -5.21
C LYS A 261 -16.39 -11.20 -4.29
N ILE A 262 -15.36 -10.43 -4.62
CA ILE A 262 -15.04 -9.15 -3.98
C ILE A 262 -14.97 -8.08 -5.06
N THR A 263 -15.72 -6.97 -4.89
CA THR A 263 -15.71 -5.82 -5.80
C THR A 263 -15.42 -4.54 -5.03
N GLY A 264 -15.20 -3.43 -5.73
CA GLY A 264 -15.16 -2.11 -5.10
C GLY A 264 -16.55 -1.66 -4.65
N ASN A 265 -16.60 -0.77 -3.68
CA ASN A 265 -17.84 -0.15 -3.24
C ASN A 265 -18.04 1.17 -4.00
N GLU A 266 -18.96 1.19 -4.94
CA GLU A 266 -19.28 2.36 -5.77
C GLU A 266 -20.00 3.47 -5.00
N GLU A 267 -20.57 3.17 -3.84
CA GLU A 267 -21.20 4.14 -2.95
C GLU A 267 -20.17 4.96 -2.15
N ASP A 268 -18.90 4.50 -2.14
CA ASP A 268 -17.81 5.24 -1.49
C ASP A 268 -17.49 6.51 -2.28
N PRO A 269 -17.72 7.70 -1.70
CA PRO A 269 -17.43 8.96 -2.38
C PRO A 269 -15.92 9.17 -2.63
N ALA A 270 -15.05 8.55 -1.85
CA ALA A 270 -13.61 8.67 -2.01
C ALA A 270 -13.08 7.78 -3.14
N LEU A 271 -13.43 6.49 -3.17
CA LEU A 271 -12.84 5.51 -4.09
C LEU A 271 -13.73 5.16 -5.29
N GLN A 272 -15.04 5.37 -5.19
CA GLN A 272 -15.99 5.23 -6.30
C GLN A 272 -15.90 3.85 -6.99
N GLY A 273 -15.81 2.77 -6.22
CA GLY A 273 -15.76 1.40 -6.74
C GLY A 273 -14.41 0.95 -7.30
N ARG A 274 -13.35 1.76 -7.21
CA ARG A 274 -12.01 1.37 -7.67
C ARG A 274 -11.39 0.34 -6.73
N VAL A 275 -10.87 -0.75 -7.28
CA VAL A 275 -10.10 -1.78 -6.54
C VAL A 275 -8.95 -2.32 -7.37
N CYS A 276 -7.89 -2.72 -6.71
CA CYS A 276 -6.75 -3.37 -7.36
C CYS A 276 -6.89 -4.91 -7.31
N PRO A 277 -6.07 -5.66 -8.06
CA PRO A 277 -6.15 -7.11 -8.09
C PRO A 277 -5.90 -7.77 -6.73
N LYS A 278 -5.09 -7.16 -5.85
CA LYS A 278 -4.81 -7.71 -4.50
C LYS A 278 -6.08 -7.86 -3.67
N SER A 279 -7.01 -6.88 -3.74
CA SER A 279 -8.29 -6.96 -3.04
C SER A 279 -9.15 -8.11 -3.57
N GLN A 280 -9.24 -8.25 -4.90
CA GLN A 280 -10.05 -9.29 -5.53
C GLN A 280 -9.48 -10.69 -5.25
N LEU A 281 -8.15 -10.83 -5.25
CA LEU A 281 -7.45 -12.08 -4.97
C LEU A 281 -7.47 -12.47 -3.49
N SER A 282 -7.82 -11.57 -2.58
CA SER A 282 -7.89 -11.89 -1.14
C SER A 282 -8.95 -12.97 -0.82
N LEU A 283 -9.88 -13.23 -1.72
CA LEU A 283 -10.78 -14.39 -1.66
C LEU A 283 -9.99 -15.71 -1.49
N GLN A 284 -8.88 -15.88 -2.22
CA GLN A 284 -8.04 -17.07 -2.12
C GLN A 284 -7.36 -17.18 -0.75
N LEU A 285 -6.96 -16.04 -0.17
CA LEU A 285 -6.39 -16.00 1.18
C LEU A 285 -7.39 -16.51 2.23
N TYR A 286 -8.66 -16.11 2.14
CA TYR A 286 -9.67 -16.51 3.12
C TYR A 286 -10.06 -17.99 3.01
N SER A 287 -10.02 -18.56 1.82
CA SER A 287 -10.48 -19.92 1.51
C SER A 287 -9.36 -20.95 1.34
N SER A 288 -8.09 -20.56 1.51
CA SER A 288 -6.95 -21.47 1.34
C SER A 288 -6.97 -22.62 2.33
N LYS A 289 -6.69 -23.84 1.85
CA LYS A 289 -6.53 -25.03 2.68
C LYS A 289 -5.20 -25.07 3.44
N GLU A 290 -4.24 -24.22 3.06
CA GLU A 290 -2.95 -24.09 3.74
C GLU A 290 -3.03 -23.22 5.00
N ARG A 291 -4.22 -22.69 5.31
CA ARG A 291 -4.46 -21.91 6.54
C ARG A 291 -4.19 -22.76 7.77
N LEU A 292 -3.54 -22.14 8.78
CA LEU A 292 -3.41 -22.72 10.11
C LEU A 292 -4.81 -22.81 10.75
N THR A 293 -5.18 -24.01 11.20
CA THR A 293 -6.53 -24.30 11.73
C THR A 293 -6.55 -24.72 13.20
N GLN A 294 -5.40 -25.02 13.80
CA GLN A 294 -5.29 -25.45 15.21
C GLN A 294 -3.90 -25.11 15.75
N PRO A 295 -3.76 -24.92 17.09
CA PRO A 295 -2.45 -24.69 17.68
C PRO A 295 -1.51 -25.87 17.49
N LEU A 296 -0.25 -25.55 17.20
CA LEU A 296 0.80 -26.53 16.94
C LEU A 296 1.93 -26.37 17.95
N LYS A 297 2.44 -27.52 18.46
CA LYS A 297 3.62 -27.60 19.32
C LYS A 297 4.73 -28.34 18.60
N ARG A 298 5.95 -27.80 18.62
CA ARG A 298 7.12 -28.42 18.03
C ARG A 298 7.48 -29.73 18.75
N VAL A 299 7.75 -30.76 17.97
CA VAL A 299 8.23 -32.08 18.48
C VAL A 299 9.62 -32.46 18.01
N GLY A 300 10.14 -31.81 16.96
CA GLY A 300 11.49 -31.95 16.42
C GLY A 300 12.43 -30.84 16.88
N LYS A 301 13.60 -30.75 16.24
CA LYS A 301 14.52 -29.61 16.42
C LYS A 301 14.00 -28.38 15.71
N ARG A 302 14.45 -27.22 16.14
CA ARG A 302 14.19 -25.96 15.43
C ARG A 302 14.73 -26.03 14.00
N GLY A 303 13.95 -25.60 13.02
CA GLY A 303 14.25 -25.70 11.60
C GLY A 303 13.79 -27.00 10.91
N GLU A 304 13.42 -28.05 11.65
CA GLU A 304 12.93 -29.32 11.06
C GLU A 304 11.45 -29.28 10.64
N ASN A 305 10.71 -28.23 10.99
CA ASN A 305 9.28 -28.06 10.70
C ASN A 305 8.41 -29.25 11.17
N ALA A 306 8.77 -29.87 12.29
CA ALA A 306 8.06 -31.02 12.87
C ALA A 306 7.17 -30.58 14.02
N PHE A 307 5.85 -30.67 13.83
CA PHE A 307 4.84 -30.20 14.77
C PHE A 307 3.78 -31.27 15.06
N GLN A 308 3.17 -31.18 16.25
CA GLN A 308 1.93 -31.88 16.57
C GLN A 308 0.84 -30.93 16.98
N PRO A 309 -0.42 -31.21 16.62
CA PRO A 309 -1.57 -30.44 17.09
C PRO A 309 -1.76 -30.58 18.61
N ILE A 310 -2.14 -29.45 19.25
CA ILE A 310 -2.49 -29.39 20.66
C ILE A 310 -3.73 -28.51 20.86
N SER A 311 -4.36 -28.61 22.04
CA SER A 311 -5.47 -27.71 22.37
C SER A 311 -4.99 -26.28 22.69
N TRP A 312 -5.88 -25.30 22.49
CA TRP A 312 -5.61 -23.93 22.93
C TRP A 312 -5.29 -23.83 24.44
N LYS A 313 -6.00 -24.60 25.28
CA LYS A 313 -5.74 -24.61 26.72
C LYS A 313 -4.30 -25.06 26.99
N GLN A 314 -3.87 -26.17 26.41
CA GLN A 314 -2.50 -26.69 26.56
C GLN A 314 -1.47 -25.69 26.04
N ALA A 315 -1.66 -25.12 24.83
CA ALA A 315 -0.74 -24.15 24.24
C ALA A 315 -0.53 -22.94 25.16
N LEU A 316 -1.62 -22.31 25.60
CA LEU A 316 -1.54 -21.09 26.41
C LEU A 316 -1.04 -21.36 27.85
N ASP A 317 -1.36 -22.50 28.45
CA ASP A 317 -0.86 -22.87 29.77
C ASP A 317 0.66 -23.10 29.75
N GLU A 318 1.17 -23.85 28.77
CA GLU A 318 2.60 -24.12 28.63
C GLU A 318 3.39 -22.85 28.25
N ILE A 319 2.82 -21.97 27.38
CA ILE A 319 3.41 -20.66 27.03
C ILE A 319 3.51 -19.79 28.28
N ALA A 320 2.42 -19.72 29.07
CA ALA A 320 2.39 -18.90 30.28
C ALA A 320 3.39 -19.39 31.34
N GLU A 321 3.51 -20.70 31.53
CA GLU A 321 4.50 -21.29 32.45
C GLU A 321 5.93 -20.91 32.03
N LYS A 322 6.27 -21.05 30.76
CA LYS A 322 7.59 -20.67 30.24
C LYS A 322 7.87 -19.19 30.36
N LEU A 323 6.89 -18.34 30.02
CA LEU A 323 7.03 -16.89 30.19
C LEU A 323 7.23 -16.50 31.67
N ALA A 324 6.52 -17.13 32.60
CA ALA A 324 6.70 -16.89 34.03
C ALA A 324 8.11 -17.28 34.49
N THR A 325 8.62 -18.45 34.09
CA THR A 325 9.98 -18.87 34.37
C THR A 325 11.02 -17.88 33.84
N ILE A 326 10.87 -17.45 32.58
CA ILE A 326 11.80 -16.47 31.97
C ILE A 326 11.75 -15.13 32.71
N ARG A 327 10.57 -14.67 33.10
CA ARG A 327 10.42 -13.45 33.90
C ARG A 327 11.11 -13.58 35.26
N ASP A 328 10.93 -14.71 35.94
CA ASP A 328 11.48 -14.92 37.27
C ASP A 328 13.02 -15.05 37.24
N ASP A 329 13.58 -15.62 36.16
CA ASP A 329 15.02 -15.84 36.00
C ASP A 329 15.75 -14.61 35.39
N HIS A 330 15.13 -13.88 34.47
CA HIS A 330 15.78 -12.86 33.67
C HIS A 330 15.12 -11.46 33.72
N GLY A 331 13.98 -11.33 34.38
CA GLY A 331 13.16 -10.13 34.42
C GLY A 331 12.14 -10.05 33.26
N PRO A 332 11.09 -9.22 33.44
CA PRO A 332 10.01 -9.08 32.42
C PRO A 332 10.51 -8.52 31.11
N GLU A 333 11.58 -7.73 31.10
CA GLU A 333 12.20 -7.14 29.89
C GLU A 333 12.89 -8.19 29.00
N ALA A 334 13.15 -9.40 29.50
CA ALA A 334 13.68 -10.51 28.68
C ALA A 334 12.66 -11.08 27.68
N VAL A 335 11.45 -10.53 27.65
CA VAL A 335 10.38 -10.91 26.70
C VAL A 335 10.19 -9.82 25.67
N GLY A 336 10.35 -10.16 24.39
CA GLY A 336 10.11 -9.30 23.25
C GLY A 336 8.77 -9.60 22.56
N LEU A 337 8.06 -8.56 22.17
CA LEU A 337 6.81 -8.62 21.42
C LEU A 337 7.03 -7.96 20.06
N PHE A 338 6.98 -8.73 18.97
CA PHE A 338 7.23 -8.23 17.62
C PHE A 338 5.99 -8.35 16.75
N SER A 339 5.52 -7.23 16.22
CA SER A 339 4.28 -7.18 15.43
C SER A 339 4.54 -6.65 14.01
N GLY A 340 4.02 -7.36 13.02
CA GLY A 340 4.08 -6.94 11.62
C GLY A 340 3.18 -5.76 11.29
N THR A 341 3.34 -5.24 10.09
CA THR A 341 2.58 -4.08 9.61
C THR A 341 1.10 -4.41 9.39
N ARG A 342 0.79 -5.61 8.88
CA ARG A 342 -0.59 -6.03 8.56
C ARG A 342 -1.20 -6.94 9.59
N THR A 343 -0.45 -7.90 10.06
CA THR A 343 -0.83 -8.75 11.17
C THR A 343 -0.95 -7.95 12.47
N GLY A 344 -0.16 -6.86 12.61
CA GLY A 344 -0.26 -5.89 13.66
C GLY A 344 -1.23 -4.77 13.34
N THR A 345 -2.51 -5.08 13.08
CA THR A 345 -3.56 -4.07 12.90
C THR A 345 -3.65 -3.12 14.09
N LEU A 346 -4.29 -1.96 13.92
CA LEU A 346 -4.43 -1.00 15.02
C LEU A 346 -5.16 -1.62 16.21
N THR A 347 -6.20 -2.41 15.94
CA THR A 347 -6.94 -3.12 16.98
C THR A 347 -6.01 -4.11 17.70
N ASN A 348 -5.27 -4.95 16.99
CA ASN A 348 -4.35 -5.91 17.61
C ASN A 348 -3.23 -5.23 18.39
N ARG A 349 -2.64 -4.16 17.87
CA ARG A 349 -1.59 -3.39 18.58
C ARG A 349 -2.08 -2.82 19.91
N GLY A 350 -3.35 -2.49 20.03
CA GLY A 350 -3.96 -2.07 21.29
C GLY A 350 -3.84 -3.14 22.37
N TYR A 351 -4.23 -4.38 22.07
CA TYR A 351 -4.11 -5.50 23.00
C TYR A 351 -2.66 -5.77 23.40
N ILE A 352 -1.74 -5.79 22.41
CA ILE A 352 -0.31 -6.03 22.67
C ILE A 352 0.27 -4.94 23.56
N ARG A 353 -0.06 -3.67 23.34
CA ARG A 353 0.44 -2.55 24.15
C ARG A 353 -0.08 -2.62 25.59
N ILE A 354 -1.35 -2.98 25.78
CA ILE A 354 -1.88 -3.19 27.13
C ILE A 354 -1.15 -4.34 27.82
N PHE A 355 -1.02 -5.48 27.14
CA PHE A 355 -0.29 -6.64 27.69
C PHE A 355 1.15 -6.26 28.05
N ALA A 356 1.88 -5.58 27.16
CA ALA A 356 3.26 -5.16 27.41
C ALA A 356 3.40 -4.30 28.65
N LYS A 357 2.49 -3.33 28.86
CA LYS A 357 2.48 -2.44 30.05
C LYS A 357 2.16 -3.19 31.32
N LEU A 358 1.23 -4.16 31.28
CA LEU A 358 0.87 -4.98 32.44
C LEU A 358 1.98 -5.99 32.78
N TRP A 359 2.65 -6.51 31.77
CA TRP A 359 3.77 -7.46 31.92
C TRP A 359 5.03 -6.79 32.44
N GLY A 360 5.33 -5.57 32.05
CA GLY A 360 6.54 -4.83 32.38
C GLY A 360 7.66 -4.92 31.34
N THR A 361 7.35 -5.26 30.07
CA THR A 361 8.36 -5.23 29.01
C THR A 361 8.27 -3.93 28.19
N PRO A 362 9.40 -3.20 28.00
CA PRO A 362 9.48 -2.11 27.05
C PRO A 362 9.64 -2.59 25.61
N ASN A 363 9.95 -3.88 25.42
CA ASN A 363 10.35 -4.49 24.16
C ASN A 363 9.15 -4.89 23.31
N PHE A 364 8.26 -3.93 23.04
CA PHE A 364 7.28 -4.03 21.98
C PHE A 364 7.76 -3.22 20.78
N VAL A 365 7.95 -3.87 19.64
CA VAL A 365 8.34 -3.24 18.38
C VAL A 365 7.50 -3.75 17.22
N THR A 366 7.51 -2.95 16.17
CA THR A 366 6.89 -3.24 14.88
C THR A 366 7.93 -3.16 13.78
N THR A 367 7.52 -3.25 12.52
CA THR A 367 8.40 -3.02 11.37
C THR A 367 8.71 -1.53 11.13
N GLU A 368 8.15 -0.62 11.92
CA GLU A 368 8.31 0.84 11.71
C GLU A 368 9.76 1.34 11.79
N PRO A 369 10.64 0.83 12.68
CA PRO A 369 12.01 1.31 12.80
C PRO A 369 12.82 1.28 11.50
N TYR A 370 12.64 0.25 10.68
CA TYR A 370 13.30 0.12 9.38
C TYR A 370 12.36 0.35 8.19
N CYS A 371 11.19 0.96 8.42
CA CYS A 371 10.16 1.21 7.43
C CYS A 371 9.81 2.70 7.31
N SER A 372 9.49 3.37 8.43
CA SER A 372 8.91 4.71 8.41
C SER A 372 9.17 5.56 9.67
N SER A 373 9.98 5.13 10.61
CA SER A 373 10.24 5.91 11.83
C SER A 373 10.87 7.27 11.52
N GLY A 374 11.82 7.35 10.61
CA GLY A 374 12.43 8.61 10.20
C GLY A 374 11.40 9.63 9.71
N LYS A 375 10.44 9.17 8.89
CA LYS A 375 9.33 10.00 8.45
C LYS A 375 8.44 10.45 9.63
N ASN A 376 8.08 9.52 10.54
CA ASN A 376 7.21 9.84 11.68
C ASN A 376 7.85 10.88 12.60
N LEU A 377 9.16 10.75 12.85
CA LEU A 377 9.95 11.73 13.61
C LEU A 377 9.99 13.08 12.90
N ALA A 378 10.26 13.11 11.60
CA ALA A 378 10.28 14.34 10.79
C ALA A 378 8.96 15.11 10.89
N TYR A 379 7.82 14.42 10.73
CA TYR A 379 6.51 15.04 10.88
C TYR A 379 6.25 15.56 12.29
N SER A 380 6.55 14.75 13.32
CA SER A 380 6.34 15.14 14.71
C SER A 380 7.21 16.33 15.11
N MET A 381 8.47 16.38 14.65
CA MET A 381 9.40 17.48 14.91
C MET A 381 9.02 18.76 14.18
N THR A 382 8.49 18.67 12.98
CA THR A 382 8.26 19.83 12.12
C THR A 382 6.86 20.41 12.25
N GLN A 383 5.82 19.53 12.29
CA GLN A 383 4.42 19.99 12.38
C GLN A 383 3.67 19.53 13.64
N GLY A 384 4.31 18.76 14.53
CA GLY A 384 3.73 18.31 15.79
C GLY A 384 2.79 17.11 15.70
N TYR A 385 2.52 16.58 14.49
CA TYR A 385 1.65 15.43 14.25
C TYR A 385 2.28 14.51 13.20
N SER A 386 2.20 13.20 13.43
CA SER A 386 2.84 12.19 12.58
C SER A 386 1.95 11.73 11.42
N GLY A 387 1.71 12.60 10.46
CA GLY A 387 0.95 12.27 9.26
C GLY A 387 0.64 13.47 8.37
N PRO A 388 0.22 13.23 7.12
CA PRO A 388 -0.15 14.30 6.19
C PRO A 388 -1.46 14.98 6.59
N GLY A 389 -1.61 16.24 6.20
CA GLY A 389 -2.79 17.06 6.45
C GLY A 389 -3.86 17.02 5.37
N ASN A 390 -3.53 16.50 4.18
CA ASN A 390 -4.36 16.52 2.98
C ASN A 390 -5.17 15.22 2.80
N THR A 391 -6.11 15.25 1.85
CA THR A 391 -7.00 14.13 1.54
C THR A 391 -6.98 13.76 0.05
N TYR A 392 -7.25 12.49 -0.24
CA TYR A 392 -7.42 12.04 -1.62
C TYR A 392 -8.79 12.45 -2.17
N THR A 393 -8.92 13.71 -2.53
CA THR A 393 -10.09 14.27 -3.19
C THR A 393 -9.69 15.16 -4.36
N GLU A 394 -10.59 15.36 -5.32
CA GLU A 394 -10.35 16.23 -6.46
C GLU A 394 -10.16 17.69 -6.00
N GLY A 395 -10.90 18.12 -4.98
CA GLY A 395 -10.82 19.48 -4.42
C GLY A 395 -9.59 19.75 -3.56
N ASP A 396 -8.89 18.70 -3.10
CA ASP A 396 -7.65 18.82 -2.33
C ASP A 396 -6.44 18.37 -3.18
N MET A 397 -6.05 17.11 -3.21
CA MET A 397 -4.89 16.67 -3.97
C MET A 397 -5.02 16.92 -5.48
N GLY A 398 -6.24 16.80 -6.03
CA GLY A 398 -6.50 17.07 -7.44
C GLY A 398 -6.40 18.54 -7.84
N SER A 399 -6.29 19.48 -6.88
CA SER A 399 -6.12 20.90 -7.19
C SER A 399 -4.66 21.33 -7.40
N ALA A 400 -3.67 20.45 -7.15
CA ALA A 400 -2.26 20.75 -7.42
C ALA A 400 -1.99 20.96 -8.93
N ALA A 401 -1.11 21.91 -9.25
CA ALA A 401 -0.59 22.11 -10.60
C ALA A 401 0.64 21.24 -10.89
N LEU A 402 1.34 20.79 -9.83
CA LEU A 402 2.53 19.95 -9.92
C LEU A 402 2.48 18.81 -8.92
N HIS A 403 2.76 17.58 -9.40
CA HIS A 403 2.92 16.38 -8.59
C HIS A 403 4.35 15.85 -8.72
N VAL A 404 5.12 15.82 -7.65
CA VAL A 404 6.51 15.34 -7.64
C VAL A 404 6.59 14.05 -6.84
N TYR A 405 6.75 12.92 -7.51
CA TYR A 405 6.95 11.60 -6.89
C TYR A 405 8.44 11.37 -6.62
N TRP A 406 8.84 11.46 -5.37
CA TRP A 406 10.23 11.36 -4.94
C TRP A 406 10.47 10.07 -4.15
N GLY A 407 11.09 9.08 -4.76
CA GLY A 407 11.27 7.74 -4.18
C GLY A 407 9.94 7.03 -3.87
N ASP A 408 8.89 7.31 -4.67
CA ASP A 408 7.54 6.76 -4.48
C ASP A 408 6.95 6.17 -5.77
N ASN A 409 6.99 4.84 -5.88
CA ASN A 409 6.35 4.12 -6.98
C ASN A 409 4.88 3.81 -6.66
N GLN A 410 4.05 4.85 -6.60
CA GLN A 410 2.66 4.75 -6.17
C GLN A 410 1.80 3.92 -7.14
N ALA A 411 2.09 3.95 -8.44
CA ALA A 411 1.33 3.19 -9.44
C ALA A 411 1.32 1.68 -9.19
N GLU A 412 2.40 1.11 -8.64
CA GLU A 412 2.49 -0.30 -8.28
C GLU A 412 2.09 -0.58 -6.83
N THR A 413 2.50 0.28 -5.90
CA THR A 413 2.27 0.06 -4.46
C THR A 413 0.87 0.44 -4.01
N ARG A 414 0.26 1.46 -4.64
CA ARG A 414 -1.06 2.03 -4.31
C ARG A 414 -1.86 2.39 -5.57
N PRO A 415 -2.12 1.42 -6.47
CA PRO A 415 -2.65 1.70 -7.81
C PRO A 415 -4.01 2.42 -7.81
N VAL A 416 -4.82 2.25 -6.75
CA VAL A 416 -6.12 2.95 -6.63
C VAL A 416 -5.90 4.45 -6.42
N HIS A 417 -5.09 4.84 -5.44
CA HIS A 417 -4.80 6.25 -5.17
C HIS A 417 -4.04 6.91 -6.33
N PHE A 418 -3.03 6.23 -6.87
CA PHE A 418 -2.34 6.72 -8.08
C PHE A 418 -3.31 6.96 -9.23
N GLY A 419 -4.21 5.99 -9.48
CA GLY A 419 -5.20 6.10 -10.54
C GLY A 419 -6.13 7.32 -10.38
N MET A 420 -6.54 7.61 -9.14
CA MET A 420 -7.36 8.79 -8.82
C MET A 420 -6.59 10.09 -9.08
N ILE A 421 -5.39 10.21 -8.53
CA ILE A 421 -4.55 11.41 -8.68
C ILE A 421 -4.22 11.62 -10.16
N ASN A 422 -3.83 10.59 -10.88
CA ASN A 422 -3.52 10.67 -12.30
C ASN A 422 -4.74 11.06 -13.15
N ASP A 423 -5.95 10.61 -12.78
CA ASP A 423 -7.20 11.03 -13.43
C ASP A 423 -7.46 12.54 -13.25
N TRP A 424 -7.31 13.05 -12.03
CA TRP A 424 -7.46 14.49 -11.73
C TRP A 424 -6.36 15.32 -12.40
N ARG A 425 -5.11 14.85 -12.34
CA ARG A 425 -3.96 15.46 -13.00
C ARG A 425 -4.21 15.67 -14.49
N LEU A 426 -4.63 14.61 -15.20
CA LEU A 426 -4.91 14.65 -16.64
C LEU A 426 -6.07 15.59 -16.96
N LYS A 427 -7.15 15.59 -16.16
CA LYS A 427 -8.27 16.50 -16.34
C LYS A 427 -7.87 17.97 -16.19
N LYS A 428 -6.99 18.27 -15.26
CA LYS A 428 -6.50 19.64 -14.97
C LYS A 428 -5.37 20.06 -15.91
N GLY A 429 -4.67 19.12 -16.56
CA GLY A 429 -3.43 19.39 -17.29
C GLY A 429 -2.25 19.68 -16.37
N ALA A 430 -2.28 19.15 -15.13
CA ALA A 430 -1.20 19.32 -14.18
C ALA A 430 0.02 18.47 -14.53
N ARG A 431 1.23 18.97 -14.24
CA ARG A 431 2.48 18.29 -14.51
C ARG A 431 2.80 17.23 -13.46
N MET A 432 3.59 16.24 -13.86
CA MET A 432 4.09 15.18 -13.00
C MET A 432 5.58 14.97 -13.22
N ILE A 433 6.35 15.02 -12.15
CA ILE A 433 7.79 14.71 -12.11
C ILE A 433 7.99 13.46 -11.27
N ALA A 434 8.87 12.56 -11.71
CA ALA A 434 9.30 11.40 -10.93
C ALA A 434 10.81 11.47 -10.67
N ILE A 435 11.19 11.31 -9.42
CA ILE A 435 12.59 11.23 -8.97
C ILE A 435 12.78 9.83 -8.40
N ASP A 436 13.39 8.95 -9.16
CA ASP A 436 13.54 7.52 -8.80
C ASP A 436 14.74 6.93 -9.58
N PRO A 437 15.62 6.13 -8.96
CA PRO A 437 16.73 5.50 -9.69
C PRO A 437 16.28 4.59 -10.83
N ARG A 438 15.07 4.05 -10.75
CA ARG A 438 14.50 3.17 -11.78
C ARG A 438 13.41 3.90 -12.58
N GLN A 439 13.27 3.51 -13.84
CA GLN A 439 12.07 3.84 -14.62
C GLN A 439 10.91 2.95 -14.14
N THR A 440 10.28 3.36 -13.05
CA THR A 440 9.11 2.67 -12.47
C THR A 440 7.85 2.92 -13.29
N VAL A 441 6.76 2.17 -13.01
CA VAL A 441 5.44 2.46 -13.61
C VAL A 441 4.99 3.88 -13.31
N THR A 442 5.29 4.42 -12.12
CA THR A 442 5.02 5.82 -11.78
C THR A 442 5.84 6.77 -12.67
N ALA A 443 7.14 6.51 -12.78
CA ALA A 443 8.05 7.30 -13.62
C ALA A 443 7.66 7.25 -15.10
N SER A 444 7.16 6.11 -15.60
CA SER A 444 6.69 5.98 -16.98
C SER A 444 5.46 6.84 -17.31
N LYS A 445 4.72 7.30 -16.29
CA LYS A 445 3.57 8.21 -16.45
C LYS A 445 3.91 9.67 -16.17
N ALA A 446 5.15 9.96 -15.77
CA ALA A 446 5.62 11.31 -15.51
C ALA A 446 5.97 12.05 -16.81
N ASP A 447 5.80 13.38 -16.79
CA ASP A 447 6.24 14.28 -17.87
C ASP A 447 7.77 14.45 -17.86
N TRP A 448 8.39 14.21 -16.70
CA TRP A 448 9.83 14.27 -16.52
C TRP A 448 10.31 13.27 -15.48
N HIS A 449 11.30 12.43 -15.83
CA HIS A 449 11.93 11.47 -14.95
C HIS A 449 13.39 11.84 -14.68
N LEU A 450 13.72 12.03 -13.41
CA LEU A 450 15.08 12.25 -12.92
C LEU A 450 15.61 10.96 -12.28
N ALA A 451 16.57 10.32 -12.94
CA ALA A 451 17.14 9.05 -12.50
C ALA A 451 18.25 9.32 -11.46
N ILE A 452 17.85 9.55 -10.23
CA ILE A 452 18.76 9.89 -9.14
C ILE A 452 19.64 8.70 -8.73
N ARG A 453 20.88 8.96 -8.33
CA ARG A 453 21.72 7.98 -7.65
C ARG A 453 21.14 7.63 -6.28
N PRO A 454 21.00 6.34 -5.89
CA PRO A 454 20.59 5.96 -4.55
C PRO A 454 21.45 6.65 -3.47
N GLY A 455 20.82 7.26 -2.46
CA GLY A 455 21.48 8.05 -1.42
C GLY A 455 21.74 9.51 -1.77
N GLY A 456 21.48 9.95 -3.00
CA GLY A 456 21.63 11.34 -3.44
C GLY A 456 20.48 12.27 -3.09
N ASP A 457 19.40 11.74 -2.52
CA ASP A 457 18.13 12.45 -2.32
C ASP A 457 18.29 13.71 -1.46
N MET A 458 19.03 13.60 -0.35
CA MET A 458 19.23 14.73 0.53
C MET A 458 20.08 15.82 -0.12
N ALA A 459 21.13 15.45 -0.87
CA ALA A 459 21.96 16.43 -1.59
C ALA A 459 21.12 17.17 -2.64
N LEU A 460 20.30 16.45 -3.40
CA LEU A 460 19.37 17.04 -4.36
C LEU A 460 18.39 17.99 -3.68
N ALA A 461 17.75 17.58 -2.58
CA ALA A 461 16.76 18.38 -1.89
C ALA A 461 17.36 19.67 -1.26
N LEU A 462 18.55 19.57 -0.67
CA LEU A 462 19.28 20.74 -0.15
C LEU A 462 19.68 21.71 -1.26
N ALA A 463 20.12 21.22 -2.42
CA ALA A 463 20.48 22.07 -3.55
C ALA A 463 19.27 22.75 -4.20
N VAL A 464 18.13 22.07 -4.25
CA VAL A 464 16.84 22.66 -4.66
C VAL A 464 16.47 23.79 -3.70
N ALA A 465 16.56 23.56 -2.38
CA ALA A 465 16.28 24.58 -1.37
C ALA A 465 17.26 25.75 -1.45
N HIS A 466 18.55 25.47 -1.63
CA HIS A 466 19.57 26.51 -1.81
C HIS A 466 19.24 27.41 -3.00
N HIS A 467 18.88 26.83 -4.15
CA HIS A 467 18.53 27.60 -5.35
C HIS A 467 17.30 28.47 -5.13
N ILE A 468 16.23 27.92 -4.51
CA ILE A 468 15.00 28.65 -4.18
C ILE A 468 15.31 29.85 -3.28
N LEU A 469 16.04 29.64 -2.19
CA LEU A 469 16.32 30.67 -1.19
C LEU A 469 17.33 31.72 -1.67
N SER A 470 18.34 31.32 -2.44
CA SER A 470 19.38 32.24 -2.96
C SER A 470 18.85 33.14 -4.09
N ASN A 471 17.74 32.78 -4.75
CA ASN A 471 17.14 33.56 -5.82
C ASN A 471 15.77 34.16 -5.43
N ASP A 472 15.46 34.24 -4.12
CA ASP A 472 14.22 34.80 -3.57
C ASP A 472 12.91 34.22 -4.21
N LEU A 473 12.93 32.91 -4.57
CA LEU A 473 11.80 32.20 -5.15
C LEU A 473 10.85 31.63 -4.08
N HIS A 474 11.16 31.79 -2.80
CA HIS A 474 10.34 31.28 -1.68
C HIS A 474 9.14 32.17 -1.38
N ASP A 475 8.10 31.59 -0.80
CA ASP A 475 6.94 32.32 -0.24
C ASP A 475 7.34 32.96 1.10
N ARG A 476 7.82 34.21 1.01
CA ARG A 476 8.30 34.92 2.18
C ARG A 476 7.21 35.20 3.21
N GLU A 477 5.99 35.50 2.76
CA GLU A 477 4.87 35.77 3.67
C GLU A 477 4.51 34.54 4.50
N PHE A 478 4.46 33.37 3.88
CA PHE A 478 4.24 32.11 4.58
C PHE A 478 5.38 31.80 5.56
N CYS A 479 6.63 31.99 5.13
CA CYS A 479 7.80 31.74 5.98
C CYS A 479 7.79 32.62 7.23
N ASP A 480 7.61 33.92 7.08
CA ASP A 480 7.64 34.90 8.19
C ASP A 480 6.47 34.65 9.17
N ASN A 481 5.30 34.31 8.67
CA ASN A 481 4.11 34.10 9.50
C ASN A 481 4.07 32.72 10.16
N TRP A 482 4.46 31.66 9.45
CA TRP A 482 4.13 30.28 9.84
C TRP A 482 5.29 29.31 9.99
N VAL A 483 6.54 29.75 9.82
CA VAL A 483 7.73 28.90 9.96
C VAL A 483 8.70 29.47 11.00
N LEU A 484 8.93 28.73 12.06
CA LEU A 484 9.91 29.10 13.09
C LEU A 484 11.29 28.54 12.73
N GLY A 485 12.31 29.41 12.70
CA GLY A 485 13.69 29.03 12.41
C GLY A 485 14.05 28.88 10.93
N TRP A 486 13.19 29.38 10.01
CA TRP A 486 13.47 29.29 8.58
C TRP A 486 14.67 30.12 8.14
N GLU A 487 14.87 31.30 8.78
CA GLU A 487 16.03 32.14 8.49
C GLU A 487 17.34 31.46 8.90
N ALA A 488 17.35 30.80 10.07
CA ALA A 488 18.51 30.05 10.54
C ALA A 488 18.86 28.91 9.56
N TRP A 489 17.83 28.21 9.02
CA TRP A 489 18.08 27.20 8.02
C TRP A 489 18.54 27.75 6.67
N ARG A 490 17.95 28.86 6.21
CA ARG A 490 18.42 29.58 5.00
C ARG A 490 19.91 29.92 5.10
N ASP A 491 20.29 30.58 6.19
CA ASP A 491 21.66 31.04 6.39
C ASP A 491 22.63 29.85 6.47
N PHE A 492 22.23 28.78 7.14
CA PHE A 492 22.96 27.53 7.24
C PHE A 492 23.25 26.88 5.86
N ILE A 493 22.22 26.69 5.02
CA ILE A 493 22.41 26.00 3.71
C ILE A 493 23.19 26.88 2.73
N ILE A 494 23.09 28.21 2.84
CA ILE A 494 23.91 29.16 2.05
C ILE A 494 25.38 29.12 2.52
N GLU A 495 25.63 29.13 3.82
CA GLU A 495 26.98 29.02 4.39
C GLU A 495 27.65 27.69 4.02
N LYS A 496 26.91 26.58 4.09
CA LYS A 496 27.37 25.24 3.67
C LYS A 496 27.58 25.11 2.17
N ASN A 497 27.16 26.10 1.40
CA ASN A 497 27.30 26.15 -0.06
C ASN A 497 26.71 24.92 -0.78
N TYR A 498 25.50 24.49 -0.37
CA TYR A 498 24.78 23.34 -0.97
C TYR A 498 24.19 23.68 -2.36
N THR A 499 25.03 24.14 -3.27
CA THR A 499 24.64 24.60 -4.62
C THR A 499 24.21 23.43 -5.53
N PRO A 500 23.47 23.70 -6.64
CA PRO A 500 23.23 22.72 -7.67
C PRO A 500 24.49 22.05 -8.22
N ASP A 501 25.58 22.83 -8.40
CA ASP A 501 26.87 22.33 -8.89
C ASP A 501 27.55 21.39 -7.88
N TRP A 502 27.38 21.62 -6.57
CA TRP A 502 27.83 20.72 -5.51
C TRP A 502 27.06 19.40 -5.51
N ALA A 503 25.72 19.45 -5.66
CA ALA A 503 24.87 18.26 -5.59
C ALA A 503 24.93 17.39 -6.85
N ALA A 504 25.21 17.98 -8.03
CA ALA A 504 25.20 17.29 -9.31
C ALA A 504 26.02 15.98 -9.33
N PRO A 505 27.29 15.95 -8.91
CA PRO A 505 28.07 14.69 -8.89
C PRO A 505 27.59 13.70 -7.82
N ILE A 506 26.91 14.14 -6.75
CA ILE A 506 26.38 13.29 -5.67
C ILE A 506 25.10 12.61 -6.12
N ALA A 507 24.18 13.39 -6.67
CA ALA A 507 22.87 12.92 -7.10
C ALA A 507 22.87 12.25 -8.49
N ASP A 508 23.93 12.45 -9.27
CA ASP A 508 24.03 12.05 -10.68
C ASP A 508 22.93 12.70 -11.56
N ILE A 509 22.63 13.97 -11.26
CA ILE A 509 21.68 14.83 -11.96
C ILE A 509 22.40 16.12 -12.35
N SER A 510 22.17 16.62 -13.58
CA SER A 510 22.83 17.85 -14.01
C SER A 510 22.45 19.05 -13.14
N ALA A 511 23.38 19.96 -12.90
CA ALA A 511 23.12 21.18 -12.13
C ALA A 511 21.99 22.02 -12.76
N ASP A 512 21.84 22.01 -14.07
CA ASP A 512 20.76 22.72 -14.78
C ASP A 512 19.41 22.06 -14.54
N ASP A 513 19.35 20.72 -14.48
CA ASP A 513 18.12 20.02 -14.12
C ASP A 513 17.74 20.27 -12.65
N ILE A 514 18.72 20.39 -11.73
CA ILE A 514 18.46 20.76 -10.34
C ILE A 514 17.88 22.18 -10.25
N ARG A 515 18.43 23.15 -10.98
CA ARG A 515 17.89 24.52 -11.06
C ARG A 515 16.48 24.53 -11.61
N ARG A 516 16.25 23.81 -12.71
CA ARG A 516 14.92 23.68 -13.33
C ARG A 516 13.91 23.05 -12.37
N LEU A 517 14.28 21.99 -11.66
CA LEU A 517 13.41 21.35 -10.65
C LEU A 517 13.01 22.34 -9.55
N ALA A 518 13.96 23.12 -9.05
CA ALA A 518 13.73 24.15 -8.05
C ALA A 518 12.74 25.22 -8.54
N GLU A 519 12.92 25.72 -9.75
CA GLU A 519 12.04 26.71 -10.38
C GLU A 519 10.65 26.17 -10.65
N GLU A 520 10.52 24.92 -11.12
CA GLU A 520 9.21 24.28 -11.32
C GLU A 520 8.45 24.08 -9.98
N ILE A 521 9.13 23.67 -8.91
CA ILE A 521 8.53 23.52 -7.57
C ILE A 521 8.08 24.88 -7.01
N ALA A 522 8.94 25.91 -7.09
CA ALA A 522 8.66 27.23 -6.54
C ALA A 522 7.58 27.98 -7.34
N GLY A 523 7.54 27.80 -8.67
CA GLY A 523 6.61 28.49 -9.56
C GLY A 523 5.22 27.82 -9.69
N ALA A 524 4.99 26.64 -9.12
CA ALA A 524 3.74 25.91 -9.28
C ALA A 524 2.61 26.49 -8.42
N ASP A 525 1.41 26.70 -9.01
CA ASP A 525 0.20 26.98 -8.25
C ASP A 525 -0.33 25.70 -7.57
N GLY A 526 0.29 25.38 -6.44
CA GLY A 526 0.10 24.16 -5.69
C GLY A 526 1.03 23.03 -6.17
N CYS A 527 1.90 22.60 -5.27
CA CYS A 527 2.82 21.48 -5.48
C CYS A 527 2.67 20.45 -4.36
N ILE A 528 2.53 19.18 -4.74
CA ILE A 528 2.57 18.07 -3.79
C ILE A 528 3.84 17.26 -4.03
N LEU A 529 4.67 17.17 -3.00
CA LEU A 529 5.82 16.29 -2.95
C LEU A 529 5.41 14.96 -2.31
N TYR A 530 5.50 13.85 -3.04
CA TYR A 530 5.20 12.50 -2.53
C TYR A 530 6.49 11.78 -2.16
N GLY A 531 6.65 11.45 -0.88
CA GLY A 531 7.75 10.60 -0.42
C GLY A 531 7.29 9.20 -0.09
N SER A 532 8.20 8.23 -0.11
CA SER A 532 7.90 6.86 0.31
C SER A 532 9.18 6.15 0.82
N ARG A 533 9.30 4.85 0.56
CA ARG A 533 10.42 4.04 1.04
C ARG A 533 11.76 4.46 0.45
N GLY A 534 11.78 5.02 -0.77
CA GLY A 534 13.00 5.58 -1.36
C GLY A 534 13.60 6.74 -0.56
N ILE A 535 12.80 7.38 0.34
CA ILE A 535 13.30 8.40 1.29
C ILE A 535 13.46 7.82 2.69
N ASN A 536 12.60 6.87 3.07
CA ASN A 536 12.50 6.41 4.46
C ASN A 536 13.54 5.36 4.85
N GLN A 537 14.11 4.64 3.89
CA GLN A 537 15.01 3.49 4.15
C GLN A 537 16.46 3.83 3.81
N HIS A 538 16.92 4.97 4.34
CA HIS A 538 18.27 5.49 4.21
C HIS A 538 18.83 5.90 5.58
N THR A 539 20.14 6.01 5.70
CA THR A 539 20.86 6.34 6.94
C THR A 539 20.35 7.62 7.59
N ASN A 540 20.11 8.67 6.79
CA ASN A 540 19.68 10.00 7.28
C ASN A 540 18.19 10.28 7.05
N SER A 541 17.35 9.26 7.06
CA SER A 541 15.94 9.37 6.63
C SER A 541 15.13 10.44 7.36
N THR A 542 15.38 10.70 8.65
CA THR A 542 14.68 11.76 9.40
C THR A 542 14.96 13.14 8.81
N GLN A 543 16.21 13.47 8.58
CA GLN A 543 16.59 14.78 8.03
C GLN A 543 16.22 14.91 6.55
N SER A 544 16.33 13.83 5.76
CA SER A 544 15.85 13.83 4.36
C SER A 544 14.36 14.12 4.26
N ASN A 545 13.54 13.51 5.10
CA ASN A 545 12.11 13.83 5.16
C ASN A 545 11.87 15.28 5.62
N ARG A 546 12.65 15.79 6.60
CA ARG A 546 12.51 17.19 7.05
C ARG A 546 12.84 18.19 5.94
N VAL A 547 13.90 17.95 5.14
CA VAL A 547 14.22 18.83 4.01
C VAL A 547 13.08 18.88 2.99
N LEU A 548 12.45 17.75 2.66
CA LEU A 548 11.29 17.73 1.75
C LEU A 548 10.07 18.47 2.35
N MET A 549 9.87 18.36 3.67
CA MET A 549 8.86 19.17 4.37
C MET A 549 9.22 20.66 4.30
N PHE A 550 10.48 21.01 4.47
CA PHE A 550 10.94 22.41 4.39
C PHE A 550 10.77 22.97 2.99
N LEU A 551 11.05 22.18 1.94
CA LEU A 551 10.77 22.57 0.55
C LEU A 551 9.30 22.90 0.33
N ALA A 552 8.39 22.06 0.79
CA ALA A 552 6.97 22.32 0.70
C ALA A 552 6.56 23.58 1.48
N ALA A 553 7.17 23.81 2.64
CA ALA A 553 6.86 24.96 3.48
C ALA A 553 7.38 26.29 2.89
N ILE A 554 8.65 26.34 2.45
CA ILE A 554 9.23 27.58 1.90
C ILE A 554 8.60 28.02 0.57
N THR A 555 7.87 27.13 -0.08
CA THR A 555 7.12 27.41 -1.30
C THR A 555 5.62 27.62 -1.06
N GLY A 556 5.19 27.81 0.21
CA GLY A 556 3.80 28.05 0.59
C GLY A 556 2.88 26.83 0.38
N ASN A 557 3.44 25.64 0.15
CA ASN A 557 2.71 24.40 -0.11
C ASN A 557 2.47 23.60 1.18
N TRP A 558 1.91 24.27 2.22
CA TRP A 558 1.56 23.63 3.47
C TRP A 558 0.26 24.19 4.04
N GLY A 559 -0.65 23.32 4.46
CA GLY A 559 -1.95 23.75 4.98
C GLY A 559 -2.80 24.48 3.93
N ARG A 560 -2.76 23.99 2.72
CA ARG A 560 -3.61 24.45 1.59
C ARG A 560 -4.06 23.26 0.74
N ALA A 561 -5.17 23.41 0.02
CA ALA A 561 -5.55 22.46 -1.00
C ALA A 561 -4.52 22.49 -2.15
N GLY A 562 -4.12 21.31 -2.62
CA GLY A 562 -3.13 21.18 -3.70
C GLY A 562 -1.68 21.42 -3.30
N GLY A 563 -1.39 21.57 -2.01
CA GLY A 563 -0.02 21.77 -1.52
C GLY A 563 0.29 20.88 -0.31
N ALA A 564 1.37 20.08 -0.36
CA ALA A 564 1.82 19.26 0.76
C ALA A 564 3.19 18.62 0.52
N TYR A 565 3.84 18.19 1.61
CA TYR A 565 4.65 16.99 1.57
C TYR A 565 3.79 15.82 2.03
N PHE A 566 3.70 14.77 1.24
CA PHE A 566 2.85 13.63 1.47
C PHE A 566 3.65 12.33 1.50
N ASN A 567 3.95 11.84 2.68
CA ASN A 567 4.59 10.54 2.86
C ASN A 567 3.63 9.60 3.62
N MET A 568 3.44 8.44 3.07
CA MET A 568 2.35 7.48 3.37
C MET A 568 2.10 7.20 4.86
N SER A 569 0.84 6.93 5.17
CA SER A 569 0.20 6.57 6.44
C SER A 569 0.21 7.65 7.53
N ALA A 570 -0.98 7.87 8.09
CA ALA A 570 -1.16 8.64 9.31
C ALA A 570 -0.97 7.73 10.53
N SER A 571 -0.35 8.25 11.59
CA SER A 571 -0.38 7.61 12.90
C SER A 571 -1.66 8.02 13.63
N LEU A 572 -2.26 7.07 14.38
CA LEU A 572 -3.41 7.37 15.22
C LEU A 572 -2.94 7.79 16.63
N PRO A 573 -3.48 8.88 17.15
CA PRO A 573 -3.23 9.30 18.53
C PRO A 573 -4.07 8.45 19.52
N ILE A 574 -3.65 7.20 19.74
CA ILE A 574 -4.34 6.27 20.65
C ILE A 574 -3.78 6.42 22.04
N ASP A 575 -4.64 6.83 23.00
CA ASP A 575 -4.35 6.87 24.41
C ASP A 575 -5.01 5.68 25.12
N LEU A 576 -4.19 4.78 25.68
CA LEU A 576 -4.68 3.63 26.41
C LEU A 576 -4.82 4.02 27.90
N ASP A 577 -6.05 4.02 28.37
CA ASP A 577 -6.37 4.26 29.79
C ASP A 577 -6.16 2.97 30.60
N ILE A 578 -4.97 2.86 31.20
CA ILE A 578 -4.60 1.74 32.06
C ILE A 578 -4.40 2.30 33.47
N PRO A 579 -5.06 1.74 34.52
CA PRO A 579 -4.86 2.19 35.88
C PRO A 579 -3.39 2.22 36.27
N ALA A 580 -2.92 3.34 36.82
CA ALA A 580 -1.49 3.56 37.08
C ALA A 580 -0.88 2.53 38.02
N ASP A 581 -1.65 1.98 38.97
CA ASP A 581 -1.25 0.92 39.88
C ASP A 581 -1.16 -0.46 39.23
N ARG A 582 -1.70 -0.59 37.97
CA ARG A 582 -1.59 -1.83 37.19
C ARG A 582 -0.46 -1.79 36.19
N VAL A 583 0.10 -0.62 35.89
CA VAL A 583 1.27 -0.50 35.00
C VAL A 583 2.49 -1.02 35.72
N ALA A 584 3.08 -2.09 35.18
CA ALA A 584 4.29 -2.69 35.77
C ALA A 584 5.49 -1.73 35.65
N LYS A 585 6.34 -1.73 36.68
CA LYS A 585 7.59 -0.97 36.66
C LYS A 585 8.54 -1.57 35.63
N ILE A 586 9.12 -0.76 34.77
CA ILE A 586 10.18 -1.13 33.83
C ILE A 586 11.51 -0.72 34.47
N GLU A 587 12.42 -1.64 34.61
CA GLU A 587 13.71 -1.40 35.28
C GLU A 587 14.88 -1.26 34.29
N ARG A 588 14.74 -1.81 33.08
CA ARG A 588 15.74 -1.75 32.03
C ARG A 588 15.24 -0.96 30.83
N PRO A 589 16.12 -0.23 30.12
CA PRO A 589 15.72 0.51 28.94
C PRO A 589 15.20 -0.41 27.84
N LYS A 590 14.43 0.16 26.92
CA LYS A 590 13.99 -0.53 25.72
C LYS A 590 15.22 -0.92 24.88
N LEU A 591 15.25 -2.16 24.40
CA LEU A 591 16.27 -2.60 23.41
C LEU A 591 16.20 -1.74 22.15
N ARG A 592 17.32 -1.60 21.46
CA ARG A 592 17.32 -0.98 20.13
C ARG A 592 16.20 -1.60 19.29
N THR A 593 15.40 -0.74 18.67
CA THR A 593 14.22 -1.16 17.91
C THR A 593 14.58 -1.78 16.55
N SER A 594 15.86 -1.86 16.20
CA SER A 594 16.34 -2.53 14.99
C SER A 594 16.46 -4.05 15.21
N PRO A 595 16.36 -4.86 14.16
CA PRO A 595 16.64 -6.29 14.23
C PRO A 595 18.04 -6.61 14.75
N VAL A 596 19.02 -5.77 14.46
CA VAL A 596 20.42 -5.93 14.94
C VAL A 596 20.48 -5.90 16.46
N GLY A 597 19.88 -4.90 17.12
CA GLY A 597 19.88 -4.82 18.59
C GLY A 597 19.18 -6.00 19.26
N TRP A 598 18.14 -6.55 18.62
CA TRP A 598 17.46 -7.75 19.13
C TRP A 598 18.29 -9.01 18.97
N THR A 599 18.98 -9.19 17.81
CA THR A 599 19.89 -10.35 17.63
C THR A 599 21.09 -10.30 18.57
N GLU A 600 21.59 -9.11 18.91
CA GLU A 600 22.65 -8.93 19.91
C GLU A 600 22.18 -9.31 21.32
N ALA A 601 20.97 -8.88 21.70
CA ALA A 601 20.37 -9.26 22.99
C ALA A 601 20.11 -10.77 23.10
N MET A 602 19.75 -11.45 22.00
CA MET A 602 19.57 -12.91 21.97
C MET A 602 20.87 -13.68 22.03
N LEU A 603 21.92 -13.21 21.31
CA LEU A 603 23.18 -13.97 21.14
C LEU A 603 24.28 -13.59 22.14
N GLN A 604 24.29 -12.34 22.61
CA GLN A 604 25.38 -11.76 23.39
C GLN A 604 24.95 -11.25 24.77
N ASP A 605 23.63 -11.27 25.06
CA ASP A 605 23.02 -10.72 26.27
C ASP A 605 23.26 -9.21 26.45
N LYS A 606 23.40 -8.46 25.35
CA LYS A 606 23.68 -7.03 25.35
C LYS A 606 22.46 -6.20 24.95
N PRO A 607 22.12 -5.13 25.66
CA PRO A 607 22.63 -4.74 26.99
C PRO A 607 22.09 -5.65 28.10
N TYR A 608 21.13 -6.51 27.80
CA TYR A 608 20.59 -7.58 28.65
C TYR A 608 19.98 -8.68 27.78
N PRO A 609 19.78 -9.91 28.32
CA PRO A 609 19.30 -11.03 27.52
C PRO A 609 17.85 -10.86 27.06
N LEU A 610 17.58 -11.20 25.79
CA LEU A 610 16.25 -11.47 25.27
C LEU A 610 16.08 -12.99 25.14
N ARG A 611 15.16 -13.58 25.91
CA ARG A 611 14.99 -15.04 26.04
C ARG A 611 13.70 -15.55 25.44
N ALA A 612 12.66 -14.71 25.37
CA ALA A 612 11.41 -15.09 24.73
C ALA A 612 10.97 -14.06 23.68
N MET A 613 10.33 -14.54 22.63
CA MET A 613 9.68 -13.69 21.65
C MET A 613 8.30 -14.23 21.27
N ILE A 614 7.29 -13.34 21.30
CA ILE A 614 6.00 -13.59 20.67
C ILE A 614 5.94 -12.73 19.42
N VAL A 615 5.77 -13.37 18.27
CA VAL A 615 5.83 -12.71 16.96
C VAL A 615 4.61 -13.03 16.10
N ASN A 616 4.01 -12.01 15.50
CA ASN A 616 3.01 -12.14 14.46
C ASN A 616 3.50 -11.51 13.15
N ASN A 617 4.61 -12.01 12.65
CA ASN A 617 5.28 -11.59 11.42
C ASN A 617 6.31 -12.65 11.04
N ASN A 618 7.04 -12.43 9.94
CA ASN A 618 8.07 -13.34 9.45
C ASN A 618 9.49 -12.73 9.53
N PRO A 619 10.15 -12.70 10.72
CA PRO A 619 11.54 -12.22 10.85
C PRO A 619 12.50 -12.93 9.89
N MET A 620 12.32 -14.23 9.66
CA MET A 620 13.14 -15.00 8.73
C MET A 620 13.13 -14.47 7.29
N ALA A 621 12.08 -13.78 6.87
CA ALA A 621 12.01 -13.16 5.54
C ALA A 621 12.31 -11.65 5.56
N LEU A 622 12.28 -10.99 6.74
CA LEU A 622 12.30 -9.54 6.84
C LEU A 622 13.58 -8.97 7.47
N TRP A 623 14.20 -9.69 8.40
CA TRP A 623 15.39 -9.19 9.09
C TRP A 623 16.64 -9.33 8.20
N PRO A 624 17.58 -8.40 8.27
CA PRO A 624 18.86 -8.52 7.59
C PRO A 624 19.70 -9.67 8.20
N ASP A 625 20.70 -10.13 7.47
CA ASP A 625 21.58 -11.25 7.89
C ASP A 625 20.80 -12.49 8.33
N GLN A 626 20.35 -13.26 7.35
CA GLN A 626 19.54 -14.46 7.56
C GLN A 626 20.26 -15.54 8.39
N THR A 627 21.59 -15.58 8.35
CA THR A 627 22.40 -16.53 9.14
C THR A 627 22.33 -16.13 10.62
N LYS A 628 22.64 -14.87 10.92
CA LYS A 628 22.57 -14.33 12.29
C LYS A 628 21.14 -14.38 12.86
N THR A 629 20.12 -14.09 12.01
CA THR A 629 18.72 -14.21 12.41
C THR A 629 18.36 -15.65 12.83
N ARG A 630 18.80 -16.66 12.08
CA ARG A 630 18.59 -18.07 12.44
C ARG A 630 19.25 -18.44 13.76
N GLU A 631 20.49 -18.05 13.95
CA GLU A 631 21.24 -18.28 15.20
C GLU A 631 20.52 -17.62 16.38
N ALA A 632 20.07 -16.38 16.22
CA ALA A 632 19.34 -15.64 17.25
C ALA A 632 18.00 -16.31 17.62
N LEU A 633 17.19 -16.68 16.64
CA LEU A 633 15.93 -17.40 16.90
C LEU A 633 16.17 -18.79 17.51
N ALA A 634 17.28 -19.46 17.18
CA ALA A 634 17.66 -20.73 17.78
C ALA A 634 18.07 -20.59 19.24
N ALA A 635 18.63 -19.45 19.65
CA ALA A 635 19.11 -19.19 21.02
C ALA A 635 17.98 -18.85 22.01
N LEU A 636 16.77 -18.51 21.54
CA LEU A 636 15.64 -18.22 22.43
C LEU A 636 15.19 -19.45 23.23
N ASP A 637 14.81 -19.26 24.51
CA ASP A 637 14.17 -20.28 25.33
C ASP A 637 12.71 -20.51 24.93
N LEU A 638 12.05 -19.47 24.39
CA LEU A 638 10.69 -19.54 23.90
C LEU A 638 10.48 -18.65 22.67
N LEU A 639 10.03 -19.27 21.57
CA LEU A 639 9.53 -18.56 20.39
C LEU A 639 8.08 -18.96 20.08
N VAL A 640 7.16 -18.02 20.17
CA VAL A 640 5.75 -18.20 19.83
C VAL A 640 5.46 -17.44 18.54
N HIS A 641 4.95 -18.13 17.53
CA HIS A 641 4.58 -17.54 16.25
C HIS A 641 3.05 -17.55 16.07
N VAL A 642 2.46 -16.38 15.80
CA VAL A 642 1.03 -16.21 15.57
C VAL A 642 0.82 -15.76 14.13
N ASP A 643 0.25 -16.61 13.28
CA ASP A 643 0.04 -16.29 11.86
C ASP A 643 -1.19 -17.01 11.29
N ILE A 644 -1.55 -16.67 10.08
CA ILE A 644 -2.65 -17.31 9.32
C ILE A 644 -2.13 -18.46 8.45
N PHE A 645 -0.85 -18.45 8.08
CA PHE A 645 -0.16 -19.49 7.32
C PHE A 645 1.14 -19.90 8.01
N PRO A 646 1.60 -21.15 7.84
CA PRO A 646 2.98 -21.49 8.17
C PRO A 646 3.94 -20.74 7.23
N ASN A 647 5.06 -20.27 7.76
CA ASN A 647 6.11 -19.60 7.01
C ASN A 647 7.50 -19.99 7.56
N GLU A 648 8.57 -19.36 7.04
CA GLU A 648 9.95 -19.68 7.45
C GLU A 648 10.18 -19.50 8.95
N THR A 649 9.55 -18.51 9.58
CA THR A 649 9.66 -18.31 11.05
C THR A 649 8.94 -19.41 11.82
N SER A 650 7.84 -19.96 11.30
CA SER A 650 7.13 -21.07 11.93
C SER A 650 8.04 -22.28 12.19
N ALA A 651 8.93 -22.60 11.27
CA ALA A 651 9.86 -23.73 11.41
C ALA A 651 10.79 -23.61 12.63
N TRP A 652 11.02 -22.40 13.13
CA TRP A 652 11.87 -22.10 14.30
C TRP A 652 11.07 -21.96 15.59
N ALA A 653 9.75 -21.78 15.52
CA ALA A 653 8.88 -21.58 16.68
C ALA A 653 8.71 -22.83 17.52
N ASP A 654 8.52 -22.66 18.83
CA ASP A 654 8.12 -23.72 19.76
C ASP A 654 6.61 -23.96 19.70
N TYR A 655 5.84 -22.88 19.51
CA TYR A 655 4.39 -22.90 19.32
C TYR A 655 4.00 -22.07 18.12
N VAL A 656 3.10 -22.62 17.28
CA VAL A 656 2.47 -21.88 16.17
C VAL A 656 0.97 -21.79 16.44
N LEU A 657 0.47 -20.57 16.55
CA LEU A 657 -0.91 -20.28 16.94
C LEU A 657 -1.69 -19.76 15.73
N PRO A 658 -2.86 -20.37 15.39
CA PRO A 658 -3.66 -19.98 14.24
C PRO A 658 -4.45 -18.70 14.50
N ALA A 659 -4.20 -17.66 13.68
CA ALA A 659 -4.88 -16.38 13.76
C ALA A 659 -6.05 -16.24 12.77
N ALA A 660 -7.05 -15.45 13.14
CA ALA A 660 -8.14 -15.02 12.27
C ALA A 660 -7.74 -13.80 11.41
N THR A 661 -8.28 -13.72 10.19
CA THR A 661 -8.15 -12.55 9.30
C THR A 661 -9.16 -11.44 9.66
N GLY A 662 -9.05 -10.26 9.01
CA GLY A 662 -9.93 -9.12 9.30
C GLY A 662 -11.42 -9.42 9.19
N ILE A 663 -11.85 -10.09 8.09
CA ILE A 663 -13.27 -10.46 7.88
C ILE A 663 -13.76 -11.63 8.76
N GLU A 664 -12.86 -12.28 9.49
CA GLU A 664 -13.16 -13.36 10.42
C GLU A 664 -13.26 -12.89 11.87
N LYS A 665 -12.91 -11.62 12.17
CA LYS A 665 -12.87 -11.08 13.56
C LYS A 665 -13.54 -9.72 13.74
N GLY A 666 -13.57 -8.87 12.70
CA GLY A 666 -13.92 -7.46 12.81
C GLY A 666 -12.76 -6.62 13.35
N GLU A 667 -12.35 -5.56 12.63
CA GLU A 667 -11.20 -4.74 13.06
C GLU A 667 -11.08 -3.40 12.32
N VAL A 668 -10.26 -2.51 12.86
CA VAL A 668 -9.61 -1.44 12.11
C VAL A 668 -8.20 -1.88 11.76
N GLY A 669 -7.92 -2.01 10.48
CA GLY A 669 -6.61 -2.41 10.00
C GLY A 669 -5.56 -1.32 10.26
N ARG A 670 -5.71 -0.17 9.63
CA ARG A 670 -4.85 1.02 9.80
C ARG A 670 -5.64 2.28 9.47
N ALA A 671 -5.14 3.44 9.93
CA ALA A 671 -5.56 4.70 9.32
C ALA A 671 -5.07 4.73 7.87
N CYS A 672 -5.94 5.13 6.96
CA CYS A 672 -5.57 5.39 5.58
C CYS A 672 -4.63 6.59 5.49
N GLU A 673 -3.94 6.71 4.38
CA GLU A 673 -3.02 7.84 4.13
C GLU A 673 -3.72 9.20 4.22
N ASP A 674 -4.99 9.26 3.87
CA ASP A 674 -5.86 10.45 3.94
C ASP A 674 -6.70 10.53 5.22
N ARG A 675 -6.25 9.90 6.29
CA ARG A 675 -6.86 9.93 7.62
C ARG A 675 -8.23 9.23 7.74
N ARG A 676 -8.64 8.42 6.74
CA ARG A 676 -9.84 7.58 6.90
C ARG A 676 -9.55 6.40 7.83
N ILE A 677 -10.48 6.10 8.70
CA ILE A 677 -10.52 4.89 9.51
C ILE A 677 -11.65 4.03 8.96
N VAL A 678 -11.29 2.87 8.42
CA VAL A 678 -12.24 1.94 7.79
C VAL A 678 -12.44 0.75 8.72
N TRP A 679 -13.69 0.49 9.07
CA TRP A 679 -14.08 -0.70 9.81
C TRP A 679 -14.29 -1.88 8.87
N ILE A 680 -13.77 -3.03 9.24
CA ILE A 680 -13.97 -4.30 8.55
C ILE A 680 -14.84 -5.17 9.43
N ASP A 681 -16.07 -5.43 9.01
CA ASP A 681 -17.00 -6.27 9.77
C ASP A 681 -16.57 -7.75 9.77
N ARG A 682 -16.95 -8.45 10.84
CA ARG A 682 -16.87 -9.91 10.84
C ARG A 682 -17.97 -10.47 9.93
N MET A 683 -17.59 -11.18 8.91
CA MET A 683 -18.49 -11.69 7.85
C MET A 683 -18.51 -13.19 7.73
N VAL A 684 -17.41 -13.84 8.16
CA VAL A 684 -17.25 -15.30 8.08
C VAL A 684 -16.62 -15.84 9.36
N GLU A 685 -16.83 -17.12 9.62
CA GLU A 685 -16.17 -17.79 10.75
C GLU A 685 -14.71 -18.10 10.40
N PRO A 686 -13.79 -17.99 11.37
CA PRO A 686 -12.41 -18.44 11.19
C PRO A 686 -12.34 -19.94 10.88
N PRO A 687 -11.37 -20.41 10.10
CA PRO A 687 -11.24 -21.83 9.79
C PRO A 687 -10.78 -22.63 11.02
N GLY A 688 -11.42 -23.76 11.28
CA GLY A 688 -11.06 -24.66 12.38
C GLY A 688 -11.14 -23.97 13.75
N GLU A 689 -10.04 -24.00 14.48
CA GLU A 689 -9.91 -23.39 15.82
C GLU A 689 -9.20 -22.03 15.78
N ALA A 690 -8.94 -21.41 14.61
CA ALA A 690 -8.28 -20.11 14.52
C ALA A 690 -9.03 -19.04 15.34
N LYS A 691 -8.28 -18.14 15.98
CA LYS A 691 -8.83 -17.15 16.92
C LYS A 691 -8.43 -15.72 16.54
N PRO A 692 -9.29 -14.73 16.82
CA PRO A 692 -8.88 -13.33 16.80
C PRO A 692 -7.68 -13.07 17.72
N ASP A 693 -6.78 -12.19 17.30
CA ASP A 693 -5.59 -11.86 18.12
C ASP A 693 -5.99 -11.36 19.51
N GLY A 694 -7.04 -10.52 19.62
CA GLY A 694 -7.55 -10.05 20.91
C GLY A 694 -7.94 -11.17 21.85
N TRP A 695 -8.56 -12.25 21.33
CA TRP A 695 -8.89 -13.43 22.11
C TRP A 695 -7.61 -14.08 22.66
N ILE A 696 -6.54 -14.20 21.86
CA ILE A 696 -5.26 -14.81 22.28
C ILE A 696 -4.64 -13.98 23.41
N TRP A 697 -4.57 -12.66 23.27
CA TRP A 697 -3.97 -11.78 24.28
C TRP A 697 -4.77 -11.74 25.58
N ILE A 698 -6.11 -11.74 25.51
CA ILE A 698 -6.97 -11.78 26.71
C ILE A 698 -6.81 -13.12 27.44
N GLU A 699 -6.85 -14.24 26.72
CA GLU A 699 -6.69 -15.56 27.32
C GLU A 699 -5.29 -15.78 27.92
N LEU A 700 -4.25 -15.26 27.27
CA LEU A 700 -2.89 -15.27 27.83
C LEU A 700 -2.82 -14.34 29.06
N GLY A 701 -3.41 -13.17 29.03
CA GLY A 701 -3.46 -12.21 30.12
C GLY A 701 -4.14 -12.75 31.39
N LYS A 702 -5.20 -13.54 31.25
CA LYS A 702 -5.88 -14.19 32.38
C LYS A 702 -4.93 -15.10 33.20
N ARG A 703 -3.95 -15.73 32.59
CA ARG A 703 -2.97 -16.59 33.23
C ARG A 703 -2.00 -15.81 34.12
N PHE A 704 -2.00 -14.50 33.98
CA PHE A 704 -1.17 -13.57 34.75
C PHE A 704 -2.00 -12.63 35.65
N GLY A 705 -3.32 -12.84 35.75
CA GLY A 705 -4.21 -12.00 36.56
C GLY A 705 -4.44 -10.61 35.98
N PHE A 706 -4.52 -10.48 34.63
CA PHE A 706 -4.72 -9.21 33.91
C PHE A 706 -6.18 -8.99 33.45
N GLU A 707 -7.12 -9.85 33.87
CA GLU A 707 -8.52 -9.84 33.45
C GLU A 707 -9.32 -8.60 33.90
N ASP A 708 -8.83 -7.89 34.90
CA ASP A 708 -9.40 -6.62 35.36
C ASP A 708 -9.14 -5.47 34.36
N VAL A 709 -8.06 -5.53 33.59
CA VAL A 709 -7.68 -4.55 32.56
C VAL A 709 -7.92 -5.11 31.16
N LEU A 710 -7.43 -6.31 30.85
CA LEU A 710 -7.73 -7.02 29.60
C LEU A 710 -9.06 -7.77 29.76
N ARG A 711 -10.17 -7.04 29.66
CA ARG A 711 -11.50 -7.53 30.00
C ARG A 711 -12.03 -8.58 29.02
N GLU A 712 -12.81 -9.55 29.50
CA GLU A 712 -13.39 -10.63 28.68
C GLU A 712 -14.27 -10.10 27.55
N GLU A 713 -15.05 -9.06 27.81
CA GLU A 713 -15.91 -8.42 26.83
C GLU A 713 -15.17 -7.78 25.65
N TRP A 714 -13.89 -7.49 25.79
CA TRP A 714 -13.04 -6.97 24.73
C TRP A 714 -12.60 -8.04 23.71
N LYS A 715 -12.99 -9.30 23.89
CA LYS A 715 -12.94 -10.28 22.80
C LYS A 715 -13.80 -9.87 21.62
N ASP A 716 -14.84 -9.05 21.88
CA ASP A 716 -15.52 -8.27 20.85
C ASP A 716 -14.66 -7.04 20.50
N SER A 717 -14.06 -7.06 19.33
CA SER A 717 -13.18 -5.99 18.87
C SER A 717 -13.90 -4.65 18.65
N ALA A 718 -15.21 -4.65 18.41
CA ALA A 718 -16.01 -3.45 18.28
C ALA A 718 -16.15 -2.74 19.64
N ARG A 719 -16.41 -3.50 20.71
CA ARG A 719 -16.40 -2.96 22.08
C ARG A 719 -15.01 -2.47 22.48
N PHE A 720 -13.97 -3.24 22.16
CA PHE A 720 -12.60 -2.81 22.44
C PHE A 720 -12.25 -1.50 21.74
N TRP A 721 -12.68 -1.32 20.48
CA TRP A 721 -12.51 -0.07 19.74
C TRP A 721 -13.18 1.11 20.48
N ASP A 722 -14.47 1.00 20.77
CA ASP A 722 -15.25 2.09 21.40
C ASP A 722 -14.81 2.39 22.84
N GLU A 723 -14.43 1.37 23.63
CA GLU A 723 -14.15 1.51 25.06
C GLU A 723 -12.66 1.78 25.38
N ALA A 724 -11.73 1.45 24.48
CA ALA A 724 -10.29 1.51 24.75
C ALA A 724 -9.47 2.32 23.73
N LEU A 725 -9.83 2.33 22.44
CA LEU A 725 -8.95 2.85 21.41
C LEU A 725 -9.26 4.28 20.96
N ILE A 726 -10.48 4.78 21.18
CA ILE A 726 -10.91 6.14 20.79
C ILE A 726 -10.95 7.13 21.95
N ASN A 727 -10.13 6.93 22.98
CA ASN A 727 -10.09 7.84 24.14
C ASN A 727 -9.48 9.21 23.83
N ASN A 728 -8.64 9.33 22.80
CA ASN A 728 -8.07 10.60 22.39
C ASN A 728 -9.14 11.51 21.77
N ILE A 729 -9.06 12.82 22.07
CA ILE A 729 -10.01 13.84 21.60
C ILE A 729 -10.17 13.84 20.07
N GLN A 730 -9.13 13.51 19.31
CA GLN A 730 -9.19 13.45 17.84
C GLN A 730 -9.98 12.25 17.31
N LEU A 731 -10.20 11.23 18.13
CA LEU A 731 -10.82 9.96 17.74
C LEU A 731 -12.20 9.72 18.35
N ARG A 732 -12.59 10.47 19.39
CA ARG A 732 -13.83 10.23 20.17
C ARG A 732 -15.09 10.12 19.31
N GLY A 733 -15.14 10.81 18.18
CA GLY A 733 -16.25 10.73 17.24
C GLY A 733 -16.19 9.55 16.26
N VAL A 734 -15.14 8.71 16.28
CA VAL A 734 -15.00 7.56 15.39
C VAL A 734 -15.61 6.30 16.05
N THR A 735 -16.83 6.39 16.50
CA THR A 735 -17.54 5.30 17.17
C THR A 735 -18.03 4.25 16.18
N GLN A 736 -18.27 3.03 16.65
CA GLN A 736 -18.92 1.97 15.86
C GLN A 736 -20.26 2.42 15.28
N LYS A 737 -21.05 3.15 16.03
CA LYS A 737 -22.31 3.73 15.57
C LYS A 737 -22.08 4.64 14.35
N ARG A 738 -21.09 5.54 14.40
CA ARG A 738 -20.78 6.44 13.29
C ARG A 738 -20.19 5.70 12.09
N LEU A 739 -19.28 4.74 12.31
CA LEU A 739 -18.72 3.91 11.26
C LEU A 739 -19.81 3.12 10.50
N HIS A 740 -20.84 2.64 11.20
CA HIS A 740 -21.96 1.91 10.60
C HIS A 740 -23.08 2.81 10.04
N SER A 741 -23.03 4.12 10.27
CA SER A 741 -24.05 5.06 9.78
C SER A 741 -23.99 5.29 8.26
N ASN A 742 -22.94 4.82 7.60
CA ASN A 742 -22.76 4.96 6.14
C ASN A 742 -22.42 3.61 5.49
N PRO A 743 -22.75 3.44 4.18
CA PRO A 743 -22.55 2.16 3.48
C PRO A 743 -21.09 1.87 3.13
N TYR A 744 -20.16 2.77 3.41
CA TYR A 744 -18.73 2.61 3.12
C TYR A 744 -17.89 2.41 4.38
N ARG A 745 -18.48 2.36 5.59
CA ARG A 745 -17.86 1.96 6.85
C ARG A 745 -16.59 2.74 7.24
N TRP A 746 -16.47 4.00 6.87
CA TRP A 746 -15.32 4.81 7.29
C TRP A 746 -15.71 6.21 7.80
N VAL A 747 -14.82 6.76 8.63
CA VAL A 747 -14.85 8.13 9.13
C VAL A 747 -13.44 8.70 9.01
N ARG A 748 -13.34 9.97 8.63
CA ARG A 748 -12.05 10.68 8.57
C ARG A 748 -11.83 11.44 9.86
N PHE A 749 -10.75 11.13 10.56
CA PHE A 749 -10.36 11.87 11.76
C PHE A 749 -9.53 13.12 11.40
N PRO A 750 -9.40 14.14 12.27
CA PRO A 750 -9.93 14.23 13.62
C PRO A 750 -11.44 14.53 13.66
N VAL A 751 -12.13 13.89 14.58
CA VAL A 751 -13.54 14.19 14.92
C VAL A 751 -13.75 13.99 16.44
N GLU A 752 -14.18 15.04 17.14
CA GLU A 752 -14.34 15.03 18.60
C GLU A 752 -15.61 14.37 19.09
N THR A 753 -16.66 14.43 18.28
CA THR A 753 -17.98 13.87 18.62
C THR A 753 -18.55 13.11 17.41
N GLU A 754 -19.57 12.27 17.66
CA GLU A 754 -20.25 11.53 16.59
C GLU A 754 -20.82 12.44 15.49
N ASP A 755 -21.23 13.67 15.83
CA ASP A 755 -21.84 14.61 14.90
C ASP A 755 -20.85 15.66 14.34
N ALA A 756 -19.58 15.65 14.79
CA ALA A 756 -18.58 16.59 14.30
C ALA A 756 -18.34 16.41 12.80
N PRO A 757 -18.26 17.51 12.00
CA PRO A 757 -17.98 17.40 10.59
C PRO A 757 -16.55 16.89 10.34
N GLU A 758 -16.35 16.16 9.25
CA GLU A 758 -15.02 15.74 8.81
C GLU A 758 -14.23 16.93 8.22
N ILE A 759 -12.96 17.03 8.62
CA ILE A 759 -12.06 18.07 8.09
C ILE A 759 -11.32 17.50 6.86
N GLN A 760 -11.49 18.17 5.72
CA GLN A 760 -10.87 17.73 4.48
C GLN A 760 -9.37 18.02 4.45
N THR A 761 -8.97 19.28 4.65
CA THR A 761 -7.57 19.71 4.69
C THR A 761 -7.26 20.29 6.07
N LEU A 762 -6.23 19.76 6.72
CA LEU A 762 -5.76 20.29 8.02
C LEU A 762 -4.88 21.52 7.82
N TYR A 763 -4.74 22.29 8.89
CA TYR A 763 -3.82 23.40 8.99
C TYR A 763 -4.09 24.55 8.01
N LEU A 764 -5.36 24.72 7.61
CA LEU A 764 -5.76 25.89 6.84
C LEU A 764 -5.53 27.18 7.65
N GLU A 765 -5.21 28.27 6.95
CA GLU A 765 -5.06 29.57 7.60
C GLU A 765 -6.34 30.01 8.30
N GLY A 766 -6.20 30.59 9.49
CA GLY A 766 -7.33 30.95 10.35
C GLY A 766 -7.99 29.81 11.11
N THR A 767 -7.44 28.56 11.02
CA THR A 767 -7.91 27.43 11.83
C THR A 767 -6.96 27.11 12.98
N THR A 768 -7.52 26.59 14.09
CA THR A 768 -6.73 26.04 15.20
C THR A 768 -6.56 24.54 14.98
N ALA A 769 -5.35 24.01 15.19
CA ALA A 769 -5.10 22.59 15.10
C ALA A 769 -5.86 21.84 16.20
N HIS A 770 -6.41 20.70 15.84
CA HIS A 770 -7.27 19.92 16.74
C HIS A 770 -6.53 19.46 18.01
N GLY A 771 -7.04 19.82 19.18
CA GLY A 771 -6.40 19.53 20.48
C GLY A 771 -5.22 20.45 20.83
N ALA A 772 -4.91 21.46 20.01
CA ALA A 772 -3.90 22.47 20.29
C ALA A 772 -4.51 23.72 21.00
N PRO A 773 -3.69 24.58 21.63
CA PRO A 773 -4.15 25.86 22.13
C PRO A 773 -4.78 26.74 21.06
N ASP A 774 -5.70 27.63 21.45
CA ASP A 774 -6.36 28.57 20.55
C ASP A 774 -5.34 29.41 19.77
N GLY A 775 -5.54 29.51 18.46
CA GLY A 775 -4.67 30.23 17.54
C GLY A 775 -3.45 29.45 17.04
N HIS A 776 -3.21 28.25 17.57
CA HIS A 776 -2.14 27.38 17.04
C HIS A 776 -2.60 26.69 15.76
N ARG A 777 -2.09 27.15 14.63
CA ARG A 777 -2.34 26.55 13.32
C ARG A 777 -1.80 25.12 13.21
N PHE A 778 -0.67 24.86 13.88
CA PHE A 778 -0.01 23.56 13.95
C PHE A 778 0.06 23.08 15.40
N PRO A 779 -0.03 21.74 15.66
CA PRO A 779 0.05 21.20 17.02
C PRO A 779 1.50 21.11 17.54
N THR A 780 2.32 22.11 17.25
CA THR A 780 3.67 22.32 17.77
C THR A 780 3.64 23.25 19.00
N ALA A 781 4.73 23.33 19.72
CA ALA A 781 4.84 24.23 20.87
C ALA A 781 4.68 25.71 20.49
N SER A 782 5.15 26.09 19.30
CA SER A 782 5.06 27.45 18.77
C SER A 782 3.75 27.76 18.03
N GLY A 783 2.95 26.76 17.70
CA GLY A 783 1.79 26.92 16.80
C GLY A 783 2.17 27.10 15.33
N LYS A 784 3.47 27.01 14.99
CA LYS A 784 4.04 27.14 13.65
C LYS A 784 4.74 25.85 13.22
N LEU A 785 5.13 25.74 11.97
CA LEU A 785 6.10 24.73 11.53
C LEU A 785 7.46 25.03 12.17
N GLU A 786 8.14 24.02 12.73
CA GLU A 786 9.40 24.20 13.45
C GLU A 786 10.57 23.63 12.63
N PHE A 787 11.37 24.53 12.00
CA PHE A 787 12.58 24.16 11.30
C PHE A 787 13.75 24.03 12.26
N TRP A 788 13.85 24.97 13.21
CA TRP A 788 14.84 24.96 14.26
C TRP A 788 14.28 25.59 15.53
N THR A 789 14.58 24.98 16.68
CA THR A 789 14.34 25.53 18.02
C THR A 789 15.45 25.06 18.94
N GLU A 790 15.72 25.79 20.02
CA GLU A 790 16.68 25.35 21.04
C GLU A 790 16.34 23.97 21.60
N ALA A 791 15.06 23.65 21.75
CA ALA A 791 14.58 22.37 22.24
C ALA A 791 14.85 21.24 21.24
N LEU A 792 14.79 21.51 19.94
CA LEU A 792 15.19 20.54 18.92
C LEU A 792 16.71 20.36 18.89
N GLU A 793 17.47 21.46 18.92
CA GLU A 793 18.93 21.41 18.94
C GLU A 793 19.47 20.60 20.11
N ALA A 794 18.90 20.79 21.32
CA ALA A 794 19.28 20.04 22.52
C ALA A 794 19.05 18.51 22.38
N LYS A 795 18.19 18.06 21.45
CA LYS A 795 17.97 16.62 21.15
C LYS A 795 19.02 16.06 20.20
N PHE A 796 19.60 16.87 19.33
CA PHE A 796 20.60 16.42 18.32
C PHE A 796 22.04 16.55 18.82
N THR A 797 22.32 17.59 19.62
CA THR A 797 23.68 17.91 20.14
C THR A 797 24.39 16.72 20.82
N PRO A 798 23.71 15.86 21.65
CA PRO A 798 24.38 14.72 22.25
C PRO A 798 24.98 13.71 21.26
N TYR A 799 24.52 13.74 20.02
CA TYR A 799 24.98 12.85 18.94
C TYR A 799 25.95 13.52 17.96
N GLY A 800 26.43 14.72 18.28
CA GLY A 800 27.27 15.51 17.39
C GLY A 800 26.53 15.97 16.12
N LEU A 801 25.18 16.00 16.14
CA LEU A 801 24.34 16.41 15.02
C LEU A 801 23.70 17.77 15.29
N SER A 802 23.33 18.48 14.23
CA SER A 802 22.49 19.67 14.29
C SER A 802 21.01 19.32 14.06
N ALA A 803 20.10 20.07 14.68
CA ALA A 803 18.68 20.03 14.34
C ALA A 803 18.41 20.59 12.94
N LEU A 804 19.28 21.44 12.40
CA LEU A 804 19.24 21.85 11.00
C LEU A 804 19.71 20.70 10.12
N PRO A 805 18.92 20.31 9.09
CA PRO A 805 19.30 19.21 8.21
C PRO A 805 20.63 19.45 7.50
N GLU A 806 21.61 18.60 7.77
CA GLU A 806 22.94 18.62 7.19
C GLU A 806 23.16 17.35 6.35
N PHE A 807 23.87 17.50 5.22
CA PHE A 807 24.20 16.35 4.37
C PHE A 807 25.30 15.50 4.98
N TYR A 808 25.08 14.23 5.04
CA TYR A 808 26.09 13.18 5.22
C TYR A 808 25.73 11.98 4.35
N GLY A 809 26.73 11.24 3.90
CA GLY A 809 26.53 10.11 2.99
C GLY A 809 25.88 8.91 3.64
N GLU A 810 25.44 7.98 2.81
CA GLU A 810 24.95 6.69 3.26
C GLU A 810 26.07 5.85 3.86
N ALA A 811 25.78 5.14 4.97
CA ALA A 811 26.75 4.24 5.60
C ALA A 811 27.19 3.09 4.67
N GLU A 812 26.31 2.71 3.72
CA GLU A 812 26.55 1.69 2.69
C GLU A 812 26.43 2.30 1.28
N GLY A 813 26.95 3.52 1.09
CA GLY A 813 26.83 4.26 -0.18
C GLY A 813 27.75 3.74 -1.29
N LEU A 814 27.39 4.06 -2.54
CA LEU A 814 28.17 3.74 -3.73
C LEU A 814 29.32 4.72 -4.02
N ILE A 815 29.37 5.84 -3.30
CA ILE A 815 30.37 6.89 -3.44
C ILE A 815 31.02 7.20 -2.10
N ASP A 816 32.31 7.54 -2.16
CA ASP A 816 33.02 7.99 -0.98
C ASP A 816 32.68 9.46 -0.69
N VAL A 817 31.76 9.68 0.22
CA VAL A 817 31.35 11.00 0.72
C VAL A 817 31.45 11.00 2.24
N PRO A 818 31.61 12.17 2.88
CA PRO A 818 31.60 12.25 4.33
C PRO A 818 30.35 11.59 4.92
N HIS A 819 30.54 10.66 5.81
CA HIS A 819 29.47 10.00 6.58
C HIS A 819 29.66 10.21 8.07
N ILE A 820 28.60 10.03 8.84
CA ILE A 820 28.68 10.07 10.29
C ILE A 820 29.34 8.76 10.76
N GLU A 821 30.42 8.88 11.51
CA GLU A 821 30.90 7.77 12.32
C GLU A 821 29.85 7.49 13.39
N LEU A 822 29.28 6.29 13.36
CA LEU A 822 28.40 5.86 14.43
C LEU A 822 29.23 5.79 15.71
N LEU A 823 28.76 6.46 16.76
CA LEU A 823 29.38 6.39 18.07
C LEU A 823 29.42 4.92 18.50
N ASP A 824 30.59 4.49 19.04
CA ASP A 824 30.73 3.14 19.57
C ASP A 824 29.66 2.84 20.64
N ASP A 825 29.18 1.59 20.67
CA ASP A 825 28.02 1.15 21.45
C ASP A 825 28.12 1.32 22.97
N ASP A 826 29.27 1.71 23.51
CA ASP A 826 29.53 1.82 24.95
C ASP A 826 28.92 3.09 25.59
N ASP A 827 28.48 4.08 24.79
CA ASP A 827 27.89 5.34 25.28
C ASP A 827 26.36 5.42 25.13
N ASP A 828 25.67 4.32 24.91
CA ASP A 828 24.26 4.25 24.45
C ASP A 828 23.23 4.38 25.60
N GLU A 829 23.36 5.40 26.46
CA GLU A 829 22.24 5.86 27.28
C GLU A 829 21.40 6.91 26.50
N GLY A 830 20.51 6.45 25.61
CA GLY A 830 19.35 7.30 25.41
C GLY A 830 18.92 7.82 24.05
N ILE A 831 19.45 7.42 22.88
CA ILE A 831 18.97 7.98 21.58
C ILE A 831 17.48 7.74 21.34
N LEU A 832 16.98 6.56 21.68
CA LEU A 832 15.57 6.20 21.41
C LEU A 832 14.63 6.50 22.58
N GLY A 833 15.13 6.63 23.81
CA GLY A 833 14.33 6.99 24.98
C GLY A 833 13.83 8.44 24.91
N ALA A 834 14.63 9.36 24.39
CA ALA A 834 14.28 10.77 24.28
C ALA A 834 13.18 11.06 23.24
N PHE A 835 13.04 10.21 22.22
CA PHE A 835 12.00 10.34 21.19
C PHE A 835 10.77 9.46 21.43
N ALA A 836 10.86 8.47 22.31
CA ALA A 836 9.76 7.56 22.62
C ALA A 836 8.80 8.07 23.70
N SER A 837 9.20 9.10 24.48
CA SER A 837 8.38 9.67 25.57
C SER A 837 7.42 10.77 25.13
N GLY A 838 7.29 11.04 23.85
CA GLY A 838 6.47 12.14 23.29
C GLY A 838 5.41 11.64 22.29
N GLY A 839 4.75 10.49 22.50
CA GLY A 839 3.68 10.07 21.62
C GLY A 839 2.82 9.00 22.18
#